data_ab8b69a6f3d952a6815afbbeb7469ab9
#
_entry.id   ab8b69a6f3d952a6815afbbeb7469ab9
#
_cell.length_a   1.000
_cell.length_b   1.000
_cell.length_c   1.000
_cell.angle_alpha   90.00
_cell.angle_beta   90.00
_cell.angle_gamma   90.00
#
_symmetry.space_group_name_H-M   'P 1'
#
loop_
_entity.id
_entity.type
_entity.pdbx_description
1 polymer ?
#
loop_
_entity_poly.entity_id
_entity_poly.type
_entity_poly.pdbx_seq_one_letter_code
_entity_poly.pdbx_strand_id
1 'polypeptide(L)'
;MKNSGYCLSLICLFISLCLYGCKDNAEESITEIFEIATEDLIQNFSKDAANVSISITTNLNVDNWEAKVTDKWLRATQFKNSLKISVDANIGSNRRTANVKVSSATKHYTITVTQYSASDIVIEEDIQVKPYAGKASEEETDPDRSIEHSFDNKFIADGGVPYHSKWGQSADFPVILEYYFEGNTDIDYFIYHTNSGNGTFGKFDVYTQTKENTEYVHQGSYDFNMRNSPSIASLKTPVKATKVKFEVHSGKNGYVSCDEMQFFKKNKKNTLEEQLLTVFTDITCSEIKPDVTQEQIEALPEFFIQTASALKDDSYNKWEKEFRIREYCPYSSADEWADKLMTRKYGDLDNPTGIYVNEGDEVVVLVGNTHGQSISIQNIGEETSKGYAQTSVNGDIYPLKEGVNKLTAKQTGMLFVMYNTNIQNPDAQPIKIHIPLGGGKVCGFFSLKEHQTNEKYKELIDKADYKYFCVIGNAIILYFHHKQLKAAVPYDILSSIELWDNMIQWQQELMGIEDVYPKQMNNHIFAISPEGGYMWASEGRIGFVYTVLGDILRKSYLMASRNSWGPAHEIGHVHQGAINWASTTESSNNLFSNYTIYKFGQNCSRGTELAVPEYAANVKKATLVFRRCVENKAWCDFGTDYQGEDPEMHARMNWQLWNYYHRCGYNPQFFPTLFKLMRENRVSTQDPGENQMMYARMACRAANENLTDFFERWGF
;
A
#
# COMPACT_ATOMS: atom_id res chain seq x y z
N MET A 1 -19.50 24.74 -51.21
CA MET A 1 -20.86 25.22 -51.51
C MET A 1 -21.42 25.74 -50.20
N LYS A 2 -21.45 27.05 -50.09
CA LYS A 2 -22.60 27.96 -49.91
C LYS A 2 -23.29 27.76 -48.56
N ASN A 3 -23.48 28.69 -47.75
CA ASN A 3 -23.57 30.14 -47.58
C ASN A 3 -24.20 30.33 -46.23
N SER A 4 -23.64 31.09 -45.34
CA SER A 4 -23.80 32.56 -45.15
C SER A 4 -25.16 32.97 -44.60
N GLY A 5 -25.12 33.75 -43.58
CA GLY A 5 -26.08 34.78 -43.36
C GLY A 5 -26.02 35.48 -42.01
N TYR A 6 -25.39 36.63 -42.02
CA TYR A 6 -25.37 37.70 -41.01
C TYR A 6 -26.74 38.37 -40.83
N CYS A 7 -26.94 39.01 -39.64
CA CYS A 7 -27.41 40.43 -39.51
C CYS A 7 -27.65 40.69 -38.02
N LEU A 8 -27.04 41.49 -37.40
CA LEU A 8 -26.63 42.90 -37.16
C LEU A 8 -27.76 43.95 -37.22
N SER A 9 -27.73 44.80 -36.21
CA SER A 9 -28.14 46.24 -36.17
C SER A 9 -29.56 46.47 -35.64
N LEU A 10 -29.90 47.55 -34.99
CA LEU A 10 -29.28 48.78 -34.47
C LEU A 10 -30.31 49.49 -33.57
N ILE A 11 -29.83 50.10 -32.48
CA ILE A 11 -30.14 51.39 -31.88
C ILE A 11 -31.39 52.15 -32.38
N CYS A 12 -32.24 52.63 -31.46
CA CYS A 12 -32.51 54.09 -31.38
C CYS A 12 -33.16 54.53 -30.05
N LEU A 13 -32.61 55.55 -29.54
CA LEU A 13 -32.93 56.47 -28.44
C LEU A 13 -34.24 57.27 -28.74
N PHE A 14 -35.09 57.46 -27.73
CA PHE A 14 -35.89 58.67 -27.62
C PHE A 14 -36.19 59.04 -26.17
N ILE A 15 -35.76 60.19 -25.79
CA ILE A 15 -36.06 60.95 -24.57
C ILE A 15 -37.43 61.60 -24.71
N SER A 16 -38.29 61.51 -23.71
CA SER A 16 -39.24 62.57 -23.42
C SER A 16 -39.64 62.60 -21.96
N LEU A 17 -39.37 63.71 -21.31
CA LEU A 17 -39.82 64.08 -19.97
C LEU A 17 -41.33 64.17 -19.89
N CYS A 18 -41.90 63.64 -18.81
CA CYS A 18 -43.05 64.25 -18.16
C CYS A 18 -42.97 63.99 -16.64
N LEU A 19 -42.81 65.04 -15.91
CA LEU A 19 -42.97 65.15 -14.45
C LEU A 19 -44.44 64.97 -14.08
N TYR A 20 -44.75 63.99 -13.21
CA TYR A 20 -45.78 64.11 -12.18
C TYR A 20 -45.44 63.17 -11.03
N GLY A 21 -45.38 63.74 -9.85
CA GLY A 21 -45.02 62.99 -8.65
C GLY A 21 -46.15 62.08 -8.15
N CYS A 22 -45.71 60.89 -7.75
CA CYS A 22 -46.40 60.10 -6.70
C CYS A 22 -45.35 59.65 -5.73
N LYS A 23 -45.56 59.92 -4.47
CA LYS A 23 -44.82 59.33 -3.36
C LYS A 23 -45.14 57.84 -3.37
N ASP A 24 -44.31 57.02 -3.87
CA ASP A 24 -44.28 55.62 -3.56
C ASP A 24 -43.19 55.42 -2.49
N ASN A 25 -43.62 54.94 -1.33
CA ASN A 25 -42.73 54.34 -0.36
C ASN A 25 -41.99 53.18 -1.04
N ALA A 26 -40.78 53.39 -1.44
CA ALA A 26 -39.87 52.28 -1.73
C ALA A 26 -39.65 51.60 -0.36
N GLU A 27 -40.33 50.50 -0.10
CA GLU A 27 -39.85 49.53 0.88
C GLU A 27 -38.46 49.11 0.35
N GLU A 28 -37.43 49.54 1.09
CA GLU A 28 -36.09 48.97 0.93
C GLU A 28 -36.27 47.46 1.10
N SER A 29 -36.10 46.69 0.04
CA SER A 29 -36.07 45.23 0.11
C SER A 29 -34.85 44.84 0.94
N ILE A 30 -35.06 44.65 2.22
CA ILE A 30 -34.03 44.14 3.14
C ILE A 30 -33.63 42.79 2.59
N THR A 31 -32.40 42.69 2.07
CA THR A 31 -31.84 41.42 1.57
C THR A 31 -31.84 40.41 2.70
N GLU A 32 -32.42 39.25 2.48
CA GLU A 32 -32.44 38.17 3.44
C GLU A 32 -31.04 37.71 3.76
N ILE A 33 -30.70 37.72 5.06
CA ILE A 33 -29.49 37.10 5.62
C ILE A 33 -29.95 35.87 6.39
N PHE A 34 -29.48 34.69 5.97
CA PHE A 34 -29.74 33.44 6.67
C PHE A 34 -28.61 32.48 6.39
N GLU A 35 -27.69 32.27 7.36
CA GLU A 35 -26.48 31.49 7.19
C GLU A 35 -26.21 30.60 8.39
N ILE A 36 -25.82 29.36 8.10
CA ILE A 36 -25.32 28.36 9.06
C ILE A 36 -23.87 28.05 8.65
N ALA A 37 -22.96 28.05 9.60
CA ALA A 37 -21.56 27.73 9.34
C ALA A 37 -21.43 26.30 8.83
N THR A 38 -20.51 26.06 7.89
CA THR A 38 -20.34 24.75 7.25
C THR A 38 -19.98 23.67 8.26
N GLU A 39 -19.18 24.00 9.26
CA GLU A 39 -18.81 23.13 10.38
C GLU A 39 -19.98 22.67 11.23
N ASP A 40 -21.09 23.45 11.26
CA ASP A 40 -22.30 23.13 12.02
C ASP A 40 -23.27 22.23 11.23
N LEU A 41 -23.02 21.96 9.96
CA LEU A 41 -23.89 21.11 9.14
C LEU A 41 -23.75 19.61 9.44
N ILE A 42 -22.75 19.23 10.24
CA ILE A 42 -22.57 17.85 10.73
C ILE A 42 -22.51 17.89 12.25
N GLN A 43 -23.41 17.14 12.90
CA GLN A 43 -23.49 17.05 14.35
C GLN A 43 -23.39 15.60 14.79
N ASN A 44 -22.42 15.31 15.66
CA ASN A 44 -22.20 13.99 16.22
C ASN A 44 -22.51 13.97 17.70
N PHE A 45 -23.24 12.96 18.14
CA PHE A 45 -23.64 12.78 19.56
C PHE A 45 -23.19 11.41 20.06
N SER A 46 -22.74 11.33 21.30
CA SER A 46 -22.59 10.06 22.03
C SER A 46 -23.93 9.33 22.16
N LYS A 47 -23.89 8.13 22.72
CA LYS A 47 -25.12 7.34 22.99
C LYS A 47 -26.13 8.02 23.92
N ASP A 48 -25.67 8.92 24.78
CA ASP A 48 -26.51 9.53 25.81
C ASP A 48 -27.41 10.63 25.24
N ALA A 49 -28.50 10.92 25.95
CA ALA A 49 -29.33 12.06 25.60
C ALA A 49 -28.53 13.35 25.75
N ALA A 50 -28.52 14.17 24.70
CA ALA A 50 -27.72 15.38 24.66
C ALA A 50 -28.37 16.47 23.80
N ASN A 51 -27.80 17.67 23.82
CA ASN A 51 -28.22 18.75 22.95
C ASN A 51 -27.06 19.66 22.57
N VAL A 52 -27.19 20.31 21.43
CA VAL A 52 -26.27 21.34 20.92
C VAL A 52 -27.06 22.54 20.45
N SER A 53 -26.51 23.73 20.56
CA SER A 53 -27.07 24.97 20.02
C SER A 53 -26.20 25.45 18.86
N ILE A 54 -26.77 25.49 17.66
CA ILE A 54 -26.13 25.96 16.42
C ILE A 54 -26.50 27.44 16.26
N SER A 55 -25.49 28.25 16.00
CA SER A 55 -25.69 29.68 15.74
C SER A 55 -26.15 29.91 14.31
N ILE A 56 -27.14 30.79 14.13
CA ILE A 56 -27.64 31.18 12.81
C ILE A 56 -27.44 32.68 12.65
N THR A 57 -26.68 33.08 11.65
CA THR A 57 -26.56 34.51 11.28
C THR A 57 -27.77 34.88 10.46
N THR A 58 -28.67 35.67 11.01
CA THR A 58 -29.92 36.01 10.35
C THR A 58 -30.48 37.37 10.76
N ASN A 59 -31.14 38.05 9.84
CA ASN A 59 -31.99 39.21 10.06
C ASN A 59 -33.48 38.86 10.10
N LEU A 60 -33.83 37.56 10.00
CA LEU A 60 -35.21 37.09 10.06
C LEU A 60 -35.75 36.95 11.47
N ASN A 61 -37.05 37.08 11.61
CA ASN A 61 -37.74 36.62 12.82
C ASN A 61 -37.88 35.10 12.84
N VAL A 62 -38.06 34.52 14.02
CA VAL A 62 -38.15 33.07 14.21
C VAL A 62 -39.26 32.42 13.36
N ASP A 63 -40.34 33.14 13.14
CA ASP A 63 -41.49 32.65 12.36
C ASP A 63 -41.26 32.66 10.83
N ASN A 64 -40.15 33.24 10.35
CA ASN A 64 -39.85 33.39 8.92
C ASN A 64 -38.86 32.32 8.42
N TRP A 65 -38.53 31.35 9.22
CA TRP A 65 -37.75 30.17 8.85
C TRP A 65 -38.23 28.96 9.65
N GLU A 66 -37.93 27.77 9.20
CA GLU A 66 -38.39 26.54 9.85
C GLU A 66 -37.27 25.50 9.93
N ALA A 67 -37.33 24.64 10.95
CA ALA A 67 -36.50 23.46 11.09
C ALA A 67 -37.41 22.23 11.23
N LYS A 68 -37.21 21.24 10.34
CA LYS A 68 -38.01 20.00 10.27
C LYS A 68 -37.18 18.78 10.52
N VAL A 69 -37.71 17.87 11.32
CA VAL A 69 -37.15 16.53 11.55
C VAL A 69 -38.25 15.48 11.38
N THR A 70 -37.88 14.29 10.93
CA THR A 70 -38.84 13.18 10.74
C THR A 70 -38.67 12.09 11.79
N ASP A 71 -37.51 12.01 12.41
CA ASP A 71 -37.14 10.94 13.31
C ASP A 71 -37.53 11.29 14.74
N LYS A 72 -38.19 10.34 15.43
CA LYS A 72 -38.76 10.57 16.76
C LYS A 72 -37.71 10.78 17.85
N TRP A 73 -36.49 10.33 17.66
CA TRP A 73 -35.39 10.45 18.62
C TRP A 73 -34.64 11.79 18.51
N LEU A 74 -34.94 12.58 17.49
CA LEU A 74 -34.30 13.85 17.17
C LEU A 74 -35.35 14.98 17.29
N ARG A 75 -34.98 16.08 17.91
CA ARG A 75 -35.82 17.29 18.01
C ARG A 75 -34.99 18.50 17.61
N ALA A 76 -35.62 19.42 16.91
CA ALA A 76 -35.06 20.71 16.55
C ALA A 76 -35.98 21.81 17.08
N THR A 77 -35.42 22.73 17.86
CA THR A 77 -36.15 23.85 18.44
C THR A 77 -35.54 25.17 17.99
N GLN A 78 -36.33 26.01 17.36
CA GLN A 78 -35.93 27.30 16.81
C GLN A 78 -35.89 28.39 17.88
N PHE A 79 -34.85 29.24 17.78
CA PHE A 79 -34.75 30.50 18.49
C PHE A 79 -34.37 31.58 17.48
N LYS A 80 -34.44 32.86 17.84
CA LYS A 80 -34.24 33.96 16.90
C LYS A 80 -32.95 33.79 16.05
N ASN A 81 -31.82 33.52 16.72
CA ASN A 81 -30.51 33.43 16.09
C ASN A 81 -29.80 32.08 16.36
N SER A 82 -30.56 31.05 16.71
CA SER A 82 -29.99 29.73 16.95
C SER A 82 -31.02 28.62 16.78
N LEU A 83 -30.49 27.42 16.50
CA LEU A 83 -31.27 26.18 16.44
C LEU A 83 -30.72 25.23 17.50
N LYS A 84 -31.56 24.83 18.43
CA LYS A 84 -31.22 23.79 19.40
C LYS A 84 -31.59 22.42 18.83
N ILE A 85 -30.61 21.56 18.64
CA ILE A 85 -30.79 20.15 18.30
C ILE A 85 -30.69 19.33 19.57
N SER A 86 -31.66 18.44 19.81
CA SER A 86 -31.67 17.55 20.97
C SER A 86 -31.90 16.11 20.52
N VAL A 87 -31.16 15.17 21.08
CA VAL A 87 -31.27 13.73 20.82
C VAL A 87 -31.65 12.97 22.08
N ASP A 88 -32.51 11.96 21.94
CA ASP A 88 -32.81 11.02 23.04
C ASP A 88 -31.68 10.01 23.13
N ALA A 89 -31.48 9.32 24.27
CA ALA A 89 -30.46 8.28 24.39
C ALA A 89 -30.66 7.18 23.35
N ASN A 90 -29.58 6.76 22.74
CA ASN A 90 -29.55 5.62 21.82
C ASN A 90 -29.27 4.34 22.61
N ILE A 91 -30.31 3.64 22.96
CA ILE A 91 -30.25 2.36 23.69
C ILE A 91 -30.14 1.14 22.75
N GLY A 92 -30.10 1.39 21.43
CA GLY A 92 -29.91 0.34 20.40
C GLY A 92 -28.45 -0.04 20.23
N SER A 93 -28.21 -1.18 19.59
CA SER A 93 -26.88 -1.69 19.26
C SER A 93 -26.24 -1.02 18.05
N ASN A 94 -26.97 -0.19 17.29
CA ASN A 94 -26.49 0.45 16.08
C ASN A 94 -26.55 1.97 16.20
N ARG A 95 -25.55 2.64 15.62
CA ARG A 95 -25.62 4.09 15.41
C ARG A 95 -26.82 4.44 14.53
N ARG A 96 -27.34 5.65 14.72
CA ARG A 96 -28.47 6.16 13.95
C ARG A 96 -28.13 7.54 13.37
N THR A 97 -28.62 7.81 12.17
CA THR A 97 -28.40 9.07 11.48
C THR A 97 -29.74 9.61 10.99
N ALA A 98 -29.94 10.91 11.14
CA ALA A 98 -31.12 11.61 10.65
C ALA A 98 -30.76 13.04 10.25
N ASN A 99 -31.65 13.69 9.49
CA ASN A 99 -31.41 15.02 8.96
C ASN A 99 -32.38 16.05 9.59
N VAL A 100 -31.84 17.21 9.96
CA VAL A 100 -32.60 18.40 10.25
C VAL A 100 -32.60 19.28 9.01
N LYS A 101 -33.76 19.46 8.39
CA LYS A 101 -33.92 20.37 7.25
C LYS A 101 -34.26 21.76 7.75
N VAL A 102 -33.42 22.72 7.50
CA VAL A 102 -33.58 24.12 7.93
C VAL A 102 -33.79 24.97 6.68
N SER A 103 -34.89 25.75 6.64
CA SER A 103 -35.22 26.55 5.47
C SER A 103 -35.79 27.90 5.83
N SER A 104 -35.39 28.91 5.09
CA SER A 104 -36.03 30.22 4.98
C SER A 104 -36.74 30.33 3.61
N ALA A 105 -37.18 31.52 3.24
CA ALA A 105 -37.78 31.75 1.93
C ALA A 105 -36.81 31.49 0.76
N THR A 106 -35.49 31.77 0.95
CA THR A 106 -34.48 31.71 -0.11
C THR A 106 -33.34 30.71 0.14
N LYS A 107 -33.14 30.26 1.38
CA LYS A 107 -32.01 29.40 1.77
C LYS A 107 -32.51 28.07 2.34
N HIS A 108 -31.75 27.01 2.01
CA HIS A 108 -32.02 25.65 2.47
C HIS A 108 -30.70 25.00 2.95
N TYR A 109 -30.73 24.46 4.17
CA TYR A 109 -29.62 23.71 4.74
C TYR A 109 -30.10 22.34 5.20
N THR A 110 -29.22 21.37 5.13
CA THR A 110 -29.42 20.05 5.73
C THR A 110 -28.33 19.82 6.74
N ILE A 111 -28.74 19.66 8.02
CA ILE A 111 -27.82 19.31 9.08
C ILE A 111 -27.93 17.81 9.29
N THR A 112 -26.85 17.09 9.07
CA THR A 112 -26.78 15.64 9.31
C THR A 112 -26.44 15.41 10.78
N VAL A 113 -27.31 14.68 11.48
CA VAL A 113 -27.15 14.34 12.90
C VAL A 113 -26.88 12.84 13.00
N THR A 114 -25.71 12.48 13.50
CA THR A 114 -25.35 11.09 13.80
C THR A 114 -25.29 10.91 15.31
N GLN A 115 -25.97 9.89 15.84
CA GLN A 115 -25.84 9.49 17.23
C GLN A 115 -25.31 8.06 17.32
N TYR A 116 -24.18 7.94 18.01
CA TYR A 116 -23.51 6.67 18.23
C TYR A 116 -24.33 5.74 19.11
N SER A 117 -24.06 4.45 19.01
CA SER A 117 -24.60 3.42 19.91
C SER A 117 -23.66 3.23 21.11
N ALA A 118 -24.08 2.41 22.06
CA ALA A 118 -23.23 2.01 23.17
C ALA A 118 -21.98 1.21 22.72
N SER A 119 -22.08 0.51 21.59
CA SER A 119 -20.99 -0.27 21.01
C SER A 119 -20.03 0.53 20.12
N ASP A 120 -20.39 1.76 19.75
CA ASP A 120 -19.52 2.61 18.94
C ASP A 120 -18.42 3.25 19.78
N ILE A 121 -17.22 3.27 19.22
CA ILE A 121 -16.09 4.01 19.78
C ILE A 121 -16.09 5.42 19.19
N VAL A 122 -16.18 6.41 20.05
CA VAL A 122 -16.02 7.83 19.68
C VAL A 122 -14.55 8.20 19.88
N ILE A 123 -13.86 8.45 18.80
CA ILE A 123 -12.51 9.04 18.80
C ILE A 123 -12.68 10.48 18.35
N GLU A 124 -12.36 11.43 19.21
CA GLU A 124 -12.30 12.84 18.83
C GLU A 124 -11.15 13.02 17.82
N GLU A 125 -11.45 13.62 16.67
CA GLU A 125 -10.45 13.85 15.64
C GLU A 125 -9.36 14.80 16.14
N ASP A 126 -8.14 14.54 15.73
CA ASP A 126 -7.01 15.42 16.00
C ASP A 126 -7.14 16.73 15.21
N ILE A 127 -6.59 17.78 15.75
CA ILE A 127 -6.75 19.14 15.22
C ILE A 127 -5.68 19.39 14.17
N GLN A 128 -6.09 19.65 12.92
CA GLN A 128 -5.16 20.04 11.88
C GLN A 128 -4.55 21.41 12.15
N VAL A 129 -3.22 21.53 12.06
CA VAL A 129 -2.45 22.76 12.19
C VAL A 129 -1.96 23.16 10.82
N LYS A 130 -2.55 24.20 10.22
CA LYS A 130 -2.25 24.58 8.84
C LYS A 130 -1.04 25.52 8.78
N PRO A 131 -0.05 25.29 7.90
CA PRO A 131 0.94 26.28 7.57
C PRO A 131 0.30 27.46 6.82
N TYR A 132 0.83 28.66 6.99
CA TYR A 132 0.37 29.85 6.27
C TYR A 132 1.23 30.18 5.05
N ALA A 133 2.42 29.59 4.96
CA ALA A 133 3.35 29.73 3.84
C ALA A 133 4.34 28.56 3.81
N GLY A 134 5.04 28.40 2.69
CA GLY A 134 6.07 27.39 2.52
C GLY A 134 7.23 27.90 1.66
N LYS A 135 8.31 27.13 1.60
CA LYS A 135 9.46 27.36 0.71
C LYS A 135 10.13 26.04 0.39
N ALA A 136 10.39 25.79 -0.89
CA ALA A 136 11.20 24.67 -1.35
C ALA A 136 12.57 25.16 -1.85
N SER A 137 13.60 24.30 -1.78
CA SER A 137 14.91 24.58 -2.36
C SER A 137 14.89 24.51 -3.89
N GLU A 138 14.00 23.69 -4.43
CA GLU A 138 13.71 23.59 -5.85
C GLU A 138 12.25 23.19 -6.07
N GLU A 139 11.66 23.66 -7.16
CA GLU A 139 10.30 23.36 -7.56
C GLU A 139 10.12 23.50 -9.07
N GLU A 140 9.16 22.76 -9.62
CA GLU A 140 8.77 22.90 -11.01
C GLU A 140 7.85 24.11 -11.17
N THR A 141 8.13 24.94 -12.16
CA THR A 141 7.43 26.21 -12.37
C THR A 141 6.60 26.26 -13.65
N ASP A 142 6.80 25.31 -14.57
CA ASP A 142 6.04 25.23 -15.82
C ASP A 142 5.79 23.76 -16.22
N PRO A 143 4.60 23.20 -15.89
CA PRO A 143 3.48 23.81 -15.16
C PRO A 143 3.80 24.01 -13.66
N ASP A 144 3.12 24.96 -13.03
CA ASP A 144 3.29 25.29 -11.62
C ASP A 144 3.06 24.06 -10.70
N ARG A 145 4.10 23.72 -9.96
CA ARG A 145 4.18 22.64 -8.96
C ARG A 145 4.88 23.15 -7.69
N SER A 146 4.61 24.39 -7.34
CA SER A 146 5.19 25.03 -6.17
C SER A 146 4.79 24.37 -4.86
N ILE A 147 5.53 24.67 -3.79
CA ILE A 147 5.32 24.05 -2.48
C ILE A 147 3.93 24.36 -1.91
N GLU A 148 3.31 25.47 -2.30
CA GLU A 148 1.96 25.87 -1.88
C GLU A 148 0.92 24.80 -2.17
N HIS A 149 1.12 24.03 -3.23
CA HIS A 149 0.24 22.90 -3.58
C HIS A 149 0.33 21.73 -2.61
N SER A 150 1.37 21.65 -1.79
CA SER A 150 1.51 20.60 -0.79
C SER A 150 0.79 20.87 0.54
N PHE A 151 0.07 21.99 0.68
CA PHE A 151 -0.70 22.31 1.90
C PHE A 151 -1.96 23.14 1.64
N ASP A 152 -2.49 23.10 0.43
CA ASP A 152 -3.71 23.82 0.05
C ASP A 152 -5.01 23.04 0.33
N ASN A 153 -4.91 21.79 0.85
CA ASN A 153 -5.98 20.81 1.08
C ASN A 153 -6.73 20.41 -0.20
N LYS A 154 -6.06 20.38 -1.34
CA LYS A 154 -6.61 19.90 -2.60
C LYS A 154 -5.83 18.68 -3.07
N PHE A 155 -6.38 17.52 -2.80
CA PHE A 155 -5.76 16.26 -3.21
C PHE A 155 -5.88 16.04 -4.73
N ILE A 156 -4.92 15.31 -5.30
CA ILE A 156 -4.97 14.86 -6.71
C ILE A 156 -6.29 14.13 -7.01
N ALA A 157 -6.76 13.32 -6.07
CA ALA A 157 -8.03 12.60 -6.20
C ALA A 157 -9.24 13.52 -6.43
N ASP A 158 -9.14 14.76 -5.94
CA ASP A 158 -10.17 15.81 -6.07
C ASP A 158 -9.81 16.84 -7.15
N GLY A 159 -8.83 16.55 -8.00
CA GLY A 159 -8.37 17.42 -9.08
C GLY A 159 -7.32 18.45 -8.66
N GLY A 160 -6.70 18.27 -7.49
CA GLY A 160 -5.56 19.07 -7.02
C GLY A 160 -4.28 18.82 -7.82
N VAL A 161 -3.27 19.62 -7.52
CA VAL A 161 -1.96 19.61 -8.17
C VAL A 161 -0.90 19.41 -7.10
N PRO A 162 -0.01 18.40 -7.18
CA PRO A 162 1.01 18.20 -6.16
C PRO A 162 2.20 19.13 -6.31
N TYR A 163 2.92 19.40 -5.22
CA TYR A 163 4.29 19.87 -5.29
C TYR A 163 5.18 18.86 -6.00
N HIS A 164 6.14 19.34 -6.80
CA HIS A 164 7.14 18.49 -7.45
C HIS A 164 8.46 19.26 -7.65
N SER A 165 9.61 18.59 -7.40
CA SER A 165 10.93 19.10 -7.79
C SER A 165 11.03 19.25 -9.31
N LYS A 166 12.05 19.93 -9.81
CA LYS A 166 12.22 20.20 -11.25
C LYS A 166 12.16 18.94 -12.09
N TRP A 167 11.51 19.03 -13.24
CA TRP A 167 11.44 17.94 -14.21
C TRP A 167 12.66 17.87 -15.12
N GLY A 168 12.86 16.70 -15.73
CA GLY A 168 13.90 16.50 -16.73
C GLY A 168 15.31 16.31 -16.18
N GLN A 169 15.48 16.38 -14.86
CA GLN A 169 16.75 16.10 -14.19
C GLN A 169 16.49 15.51 -12.79
N SER A 170 17.45 14.79 -12.27
CA SER A 170 17.40 14.35 -10.88
C SER A 170 17.47 15.55 -9.93
N ALA A 171 16.76 15.47 -8.82
CA ALA A 171 16.79 16.50 -7.78
C ALA A 171 18.20 16.64 -7.14
N ASP A 172 18.55 17.84 -6.72
CA ASP A 172 19.77 18.11 -5.96
C ASP A 172 19.54 17.78 -4.48
N PHE A 173 19.76 16.50 -4.10
CA PHE A 173 19.56 16.04 -2.73
C PHE A 173 20.60 16.59 -1.74
N PRO A 174 20.21 16.98 -0.50
CA PRO A 174 18.85 16.93 0.01
C PRO A 174 17.98 18.08 -0.52
N VAL A 175 16.76 17.76 -0.92
CA VAL A 175 15.74 18.77 -1.21
C VAL A 175 15.16 19.27 0.10
N ILE A 176 15.14 20.60 0.26
CA ILE A 176 14.65 21.26 1.48
C ILE A 176 13.22 21.73 1.26
N LEU A 177 12.31 21.31 2.14
CA LEU A 177 10.94 21.81 2.21
C LEU A 177 10.73 22.47 3.58
N GLU A 178 10.33 23.73 3.61
CA GLU A 178 10.04 24.48 4.83
C GLU A 178 8.56 24.88 4.85
N TYR A 179 7.89 24.65 5.97
CA TYR A 179 6.51 25.06 6.25
C TYR A 179 6.50 26.05 7.42
N TYR A 180 5.75 27.14 7.29
CA TYR A 180 5.73 28.23 8.25
C TYR A 180 4.41 28.28 9.02
N PHE A 181 4.51 28.45 10.35
CA PHE A 181 3.40 28.43 11.28
C PHE A 181 3.42 29.64 12.23
N GLU A 182 2.24 29.95 12.82
CA GLU A 182 2.12 31.02 13.80
C GLU A 182 2.87 30.75 15.13
N GLY A 183 3.27 29.50 15.38
CA GLY A 183 3.99 29.12 16.60
C GLY A 183 3.18 29.24 17.88
N ASN A 184 1.87 29.06 17.81
CA ASN A 184 0.93 29.16 18.95
C ASN A 184 0.27 27.83 19.30
N THR A 185 0.42 26.82 18.46
CA THR A 185 -0.21 25.50 18.59
C THR A 185 0.85 24.42 18.51
N ASP A 186 0.79 23.42 19.39
CA ASP A 186 1.64 22.25 19.35
C ASP A 186 1.39 21.48 18.06
N ILE A 187 2.45 20.94 17.46
CA ILE A 187 2.40 19.96 16.38
C ILE A 187 2.94 18.66 16.97
N ASP A 188 2.14 17.60 16.91
CA ASP A 188 2.48 16.28 17.45
C ASP A 188 3.00 15.34 16.36
N TYR A 189 2.38 15.37 15.16
CA TYR A 189 2.72 14.50 14.05
C TYR A 189 2.30 15.14 12.72
N PHE A 190 2.74 14.50 11.63
CA PHE A 190 2.35 14.89 10.28
C PHE A 190 1.95 13.67 9.44
N ILE A 191 1.16 13.92 8.40
CA ILE A 191 0.78 12.95 7.38
C ILE A 191 1.29 13.47 6.05
N TYR A 192 2.12 12.66 5.40
CA TYR A 192 2.57 12.86 4.04
C TYR A 192 1.65 12.10 3.07
N HIS A 193 1.07 12.79 2.11
CA HIS A 193 0.32 12.21 1.01
C HIS A 193 1.17 12.26 -0.26
N THR A 194 1.34 11.09 -0.88
CA THR A 194 2.14 10.94 -2.09
C THR A 194 1.32 11.22 -3.34
N ASN A 195 1.96 11.72 -4.39
CA ASN A 195 1.36 11.82 -5.71
C ASN A 195 1.25 10.45 -6.45
N SER A 196 1.65 9.36 -5.80
CA SER A 196 1.66 7.99 -6.35
C SER A 196 2.56 7.80 -7.58
N GLY A 197 3.54 8.68 -7.77
CA GLY A 197 4.44 8.69 -8.93
C GLY A 197 5.88 9.02 -8.58
N ASN A 198 6.54 9.74 -9.47
CA ASN A 198 7.89 10.24 -9.23
C ASN A 198 7.93 11.14 -7.99
N GLY A 199 9.02 11.05 -7.25
CA GLY A 199 9.27 11.93 -6.12
C GLY A 199 8.64 11.49 -4.80
N THR A 200 7.97 10.34 -4.73
CA THR A 200 7.50 9.77 -3.46
C THR A 200 8.65 9.65 -2.47
N PHE A 201 8.48 10.15 -1.24
CA PHE A 201 9.56 10.26 -0.24
C PHE A 201 10.15 8.90 0.14
N GLY A 202 11.48 8.83 0.13
CA GLY A 202 12.27 7.82 0.81
C GLY A 202 12.79 8.37 2.15
N LYS A 203 14.12 8.50 2.30
CA LYS A 203 14.78 8.96 3.53
C LYS A 203 14.74 10.48 3.66
N PHE A 204 14.45 10.96 4.87
CA PHE A 204 14.44 12.40 5.19
C PHE A 204 14.61 12.64 6.69
N ASP A 205 15.10 13.85 7.01
CA ASP A 205 15.20 14.37 8.38
C ASP A 205 14.18 15.49 8.59
N VAL A 206 13.67 15.62 9.81
CA VAL A 206 12.74 16.69 10.20
C VAL A 206 13.37 17.55 11.28
N TYR A 207 13.26 18.85 11.09
CA TYR A 207 13.75 19.88 12.03
C TYR A 207 12.65 20.89 12.31
N THR A 208 12.70 21.50 13.50
CA THR A 208 11.75 22.55 13.90
C THR A 208 12.45 23.78 14.46
N GLN A 209 11.80 24.94 14.32
CA GLN A 209 12.12 26.17 15.03
C GLN A 209 10.89 26.62 15.83
N THR A 210 11.09 27.32 16.94
CA THR A 210 10.03 27.95 17.74
C THR A 210 10.23 29.45 17.84
N LYS A 211 9.31 30.15 18.51
CA LYS A 211 9.49 31.58 18.83
C LYS A 211 10.64 31.82 19.79
N GLU A 212 10.87 30.89 20.70
CA GLU A 212 11.90 30.96 21.72
C GLU A 212 13.27 30.46 21.24
N ASN A 213 13.28 29.56 20.26
CA ASN A 213 14.49 29.00 19.67
C ASN A 213 14.44 29.04 18.14
N THR A 214 15.21 29.93 17.56
CA THR A 214 15.34 30.14 16.09
C THR A 214 16.39 29.23 15.44
N GLU A 215 17.11 28.42 16.23
CA GLU A 215 17.97 27.37 15.70
C GLU A 215 17.13 26.12 15.36
N TYR A 216 17.56 25.40 14.33
CA TYR A 216 16.89 24.14 13.96
C TYR A 216 17.18 23.03 14.94
N VAL A 217 16.13 22.48 15.53
CA VAL A 217 16.19 21.31 16.41
C VAL A 217 15.75 20.08 15.65
N HIS A 218 16.61 19.05 15.59
CA HIS A 218 16.31 17.77 14.94
C HIS A 218 15.20 17.04 15.68
N GLN A 219 14.17 16.65 14.97
CA GLN A 219 12.99 15.95 15.51
C GLN A 219 12.95 14.46 15.17
N GLY A 220 13.66 14.01 14.15
CA GLY A 220 13.75 12.61 13.79
C GLY A 220 14.24 12.40 12.37
N SER A 221 14.72 11.18 12.10
CA SER A 221 15.08 10.67 10.79
C SER A 221 14.09 9.58 10.41
N TYR A 222 13.53 9.67 9.22
CA TYR A 222 12.42 8.82 8.77
C TYR A 222 12.73 8.23 7.40
N ASP A 223 12.05 7.13 7.08
CA ASP A 223 12.07 6.52 5.74
C ASP A 223 10.66 6.06 5.38
N PHE A 224 10.04 6.71 4.39
CA PHE A 224 8.73 6.31 3.88
C PHE A 224 8.82 5.29 2.76
N ASN A 225 10.05 4.80 2.47
CA ASN A 225 10.31 3.70 1.54
C ASN A 225 9.72 3.91 0.14
N MET A 226 9.57 5.16 -0.29
CA MET A 226 8.97 5.54 -1.58
C MET A 226 7.59 4.90 -1.81
N ARG A 227 6.82 4.67 -0.74
CA ARG A 227 5.55 3.96 -0.76
C ARG A 227 4.44 4.82 -1.33
N ASN A 228 3.66 4.25 -2.25
CA ASN A 228 2.49 4.91 -2.86
C ASN A 228 1.26 4.88 -1.92
N SER A 229 1.42 5.36 -0.69
CA SER A 229 0.34 5.46 0.28
C SER A 229 0.60 6.60 1.25
N PRO A 230 -0.43 7.19 1.87
CA PRO A 230 -0.23 8.12 2.96
C PRO A 230 0.65 7.51 4.06
N SER A 231 1.56 8.30 4.60
CA SER A 231 2.48 7.88 5.66
C SER A 231 2.44 8.85 6.82
N ILE A 232 2.37 8.32 8.05
CA ILE A 232 2.35 9.10 9.29
C ILE A 232 3.70 9.01 9.97
N ALA A 233 4.18 10.13 10.52
CA ALA A 233 5.31 10.13 11.42
C ALA A 233 5.10 11.15 12.54
N SER A 234 5.44 10.75 13.78
CA SER A 234 5.35 11.62 14.94
C SER A 234 6.65 12.40 15.14
N LEU A 235 6.55 13.65 15.57
CA LEU A 235 7.70 14.39 16.05
C LEU A 235 8.20 13.79 17.37
N LYS A 236 9.49 13.85 17.63
CA LYS A 236 10.08 13.33 18.86
C LYS A 236 9.44 13.93 20.12
N THR A 237 9.07 15.20 20.05
CA THR A 237 8.31 15.91 21.07
C THR A 237 7.32 16.85 20.43
N PRO A 238 6.12 17.05 21.00
CA PRO A 238 5.18 18.08 20.57
C PRO A 238 5.85 19.46 20.62
N VAL A 239 5.69 20.27 19.59
CA VAL A 239 6.38 21.55 19.48
C VAL A 239 5.50 22.64 18.88
N LYS A 240 5.55 23.85 19.50
CA LYS A 240 4.92 25.07 18.95
C LYS A 240 5.82 25.66 17.86
N ALA A 241 5.90 24.94 16.74
CA ALA A 241 6.80 25.31 15.65
C ALA A 241 6.38 26.63 15.00
N THR A 242 7.37 27.48 14.70
CA THR A 242 7.26 28.55 13.71
C THR A 242 7.70 28.10 12.34
N LYS A 243 8.56 27.06 12.29
CA LYS A 243 8.95 26.38 11.06
C LYS A 243 9.09 24.88 11.31
N VAL A 244 8.65 24.10 10.32
CA VAL A 244 8.99 22.69 10.18
C VAL A 244 9.75 22.53 8.87
N LYS A 245 10.96 21.98 8.93
CA LYS A 245 11.84 21.76 7.77
C LYS A 245 12.03 20.27 7.57
N PHE A 246 11.86 19.83 6.33
CA PHE A 246 12.21 18.51 5.85
C PHE A 246 13.48 18.60 5.00
N GLU A 247 14.46 17.78 5.29
CA GLU A 247 15.63 17.52 4.45
C GLU A 247 15.44 16.18 3.78
N VAL A 248 14.93 16.17 2.55
CA VAL A 248 14.60 14.93 1.82
C VAL A 248 15.85 14.45 1.10
N HIS A 249 16.39 13.29 1.52
CA HIS A 249 17.63 12.71 1.02
C HIS A 249 17.43 11.75 -0.15
N SER A 250 16.21 11.23 -0.34
CA SER A 250 15.89 10.35 -1.46
C SER A 250 14.40 10.38 -1.80
N GLY A 251 14.10 10.21 -3.08
CA GLY A 251 12.74 10.10 -3.57
C GLY A 251 12.68 9.27 -4.85
N LYS A 252 11.52 8.73 -5.15
CA LYS A 252 11.30 7.80 -6.25
C LYS A 252 11.74 8.39 -7.59
N ASN A 253 12.53 7.64 -8.33
CA ASN A 253 13.10 8.01 -9.61
C ASN A 253 13.96 9.29 -9.57
N GLY A 254 14.55 9.63 -8.41
CA GLY A 254 15.43 10.79 -8.25
C GLY A 254 14.70 12.13 -8.18
N TYR A 255 13.42 12.16 -7.85
CA TYR A 255 12.61 13.35 -7.67
C TYR A 255 12.10 13.49 -6.24
N VAL A 256 11.51 14.64 -5.92
CA VAL A 256 10.76 14.88 -4.67
C VAL A 256 9.40 15.48 -5.00
N SER A 257 8.33 14.88 -4.46
CA SER A 257 6.96 15.37 -4.66
C SER A 257 6.10 15.15 -3.43
N CYS A 258 5.03 15.93 -3.30
CA CYS A 258 4.08 15.84 -2.21
C CYS A 258 2.70 16.28 -2.71
N ASP A 259 1.70 15.39 -2.59
CA ASP A 259 0.31 15.74 -2.87
C ASP A 259 -0.21 16.68 -1.80
N GLU A 260 -0.09 16.25 -0.52
CA GLU A 260 -0.48 17.07 0.64
C GLU A 260 0.40 16.72 1.85
N MET A 261 0.84 17.73 2.59
CA MET A 261 1.55 17.62 3.87
C MET A 261 0.67 18.19 4.98
N GLN A 262 0.07 17.34 5.75
CA GLN A 262 -0.83 17.75 6.83
C GLN A 262 -0.14 17.63 8.19
N PHE A 263 -0.32 18.63 9.05
CA PHE A 263 0.22 18.65 10.40
C PHE A 263 -0.91 18.60 11.42
N PHE A 264 -0.70 17.89 12.53
CA PHE A 264 -1.74 17.66 13.50
C PHE A 264 -1.27 17.86 14.94
N LYS A 265 -2.21 18.33 15.75
CA LYS A 265 -2.15 18.34 17.21
C LYS A 265 -3.11 17.29 17.75
N LYS A 266 -2.66 16.47 18.69
CA LYS A 266 -3.53 15.54 19.41
C LYS A 266 -4.65 16.29 20.13
N ASN A 267 -5.88 15.82 19.98
CA ASN A 267 -7.03 16.43 20.62
C ASN A 267 -7.08 16.03 22.08
N LYS A 268 -6.85 16.97 23.00
CA LYS A 268 -6.90 16.75 24.45
C LYS A 268 -8.29 16.36 24.97
N LYS A 269 -9.34 16.54 24.18
CA LYS A 269 -10.69 16.05 24.53
C LYS A 269 -10.80 14.52 24.34
N ASN A 270 -9.89 13.92 23.59
CA ASN A 270 -9.85 12.48 23.43
C ASN A 270 -9.25 11.84 24.69
N THR A 271 -10.12 11.49 25.65
CA THR A 271 -9.72 10.83 26.89
C THR A 271 -9.78 9.31 26.81
N LEU A 272 -10.06 8.74 25.62
CA LEU A 272 -10.23 7.30 25.46
C LEU A 272 -8.96 6.54 25.88
N GLU A 273 -7.78 6.97 25.43
CA GLU A 273 -6.52 6.31 25.78
C GLU A 273 -6.25 6.35 27.28
N GLU A 274 -6.53 7.49 27.94
CA GLU A 274 -6.42 7.61 29.41
C GLU A 274 -7.36 6.64 30.12
N GLN A 275 -8.61 6.50 29.65
CA GLN A 275 -9.58 5.57 30.20
C GLN A 275 -9.10 4.12 30.04
N LEU A 276 -8.62 3.73 28.85
CA LEU A 276 -8.09 2.39 28.60
C LEU A 276 -6.91 2.07 29.53
N LEU A 277 -6.01 3.02 29.71
CA LEU A 277 -4.85 2.87 30.60
C LEU A 277 -5.20 2.82 32.09
N THR A 278 -6.45 3.03 32.51
CA THR A 278 -6.88 2.72 33.89
C THR A 278 -6.98 1.22 34.14
N VAL A 279 -7.26 0.44 33.09
CA VAL A 279 -7.54 -1.00 33.15
C VAL A 279 -6.40 -1.82 32.54
N PHE A 280 -5.89 -1.42 31.37
CA PHE A 280 -4.87 -2.17 30.63
C PHE A 280 -3.44 -1.71 30.97
N THR A 281 -2.48 -2.62 30.78
CA THR A 281 -1.06 -2.36 31.04
C THR A 281 -0.46 -1.36 30.05
N ASP A 282 -0.89 -1.43 28.78
CA ASP A 282 -0.49 -0.55 27.70
C ASP A 282 -1.65 -0.25 26.74
N ILE A 283 -1.42 0.63 25.81
CA ILE A 283 -2.45 1.09 24.85
C ILE A 283 -2.91 0.01 23.86
N THR A 284 -2.17 -1.09 23.73
CA THR A 284 -2.64 -2.21 22.89
C THR A 284 -3.78 -2.97 23.53
N CYS A 285 -4.08 -2.73 24.81
CA CYS A 285 -5.13 -3.43 25.55
C CYS A 285 -4.98 -4.97 25.47
N SER A 286 -3.75 -5.45 25.37
CA SER A 286 -3.43 -6.89 25.23
C SER A 286 -3.33 -7.60 26.59
N GLU A 287 -3.13 -6.85 27.66
CA GLU A 287 -2.96 -7.35 29.01
C GLU A 287 -3.68 -6.44 29.99
N ILE A 288 -4.28 -7.05 31.02
CA ILE A 288 -4.99 -6.32 32.10
C ILE A 288 -4.06 -6.12 33.30
N LYS A 289 -4.20 -4.99 34.00
CA LYS A 289 -3.47 -4.74 35.25
C LYS A 289 -3.88 -5.71 36.35
N PRO A 290 -2.98 -6.13 37.24
CA PRO A 290 -3.27 -7.20 38.23
C PRO A 290 -4.44 -6.90 39.16
N ASP A 291 -4.60 -5.63 39.59
CA ASP A 291 -5.53 -5.24 40.68
C ASP A 291 -6.80 -4.56 40.12
N VAL A 292 -7.14 -4.76 38.86
CA VAL A 292 -8.31 -4.14 38.24
C VAL A 292 -9.60 -4.72 38.81
N THR A 293 -10.49 -3.82 39.28
CA THR A 293 -11.82 -4.21 39.80
C THR A 293 -12.83 -4.37 38.67
N GLN A 294 -13.96 -5.01 38.97
CA GLN A 294 -15.04 -5.17 37.99
C GLN A 294 -15.66 -3.81 37.66
N GLU A 295 -15.80 -2.88 38.65
CA GLU A 295 -16.31 -1.55 38.41
C GLU A 295 -15.43 -0.74 37.44
N GLN A 296 -14.09 -0.92 37.50
CA GLN A 296 -13.18 -0.26 36.57
C GLN A 296 -13.37 -0.77 35.14
N ILE A 297 -13.61 -2.07 34.96
CA ILE A 297 -13.92 -2.66 33.67
C ILE A 297 -15.24 -2.14 33.12
N GLU A 298 -16.27 -2.10 33.94
CA GLU A 298 -17.61 -1.62 33.58
C GLU A 298 -17.66 -0.10 33.29
N ALA A 299 -16.68 0.65 33.77
CA ALA A 299 -16.48 2.06 33.44
C ALA A 299 -15.84 2.33 32.08
N LEU A 300 -15.27 1.29 31.41
CA LEU A 300 -14.74 1.40 30.06
C LEU A 300 -15.87 1.66 29.06
N PRO A 301 -15.54 2.23 27.87
CA PRO A 301 -16.44 2.17 26.72
C PRO A 301 -16.86 0.72 26.44
N GLU A 302 -18.14 0.50 26.14
CA GLU A 302 -18.74 -0.84 26.04
C GLU A 302 -17.98 -1.80 25.10
N PHE A 303 -17.43 -1.27 24.01
CA PHE A 303 -16.60 -2.03 23.07
C PHE A 303 -15.42 -2.75 23.74
N PHE A 304 -14.79 -2.14 24.74
CA PHE A 304 -13.61 -2.69 25.42
C PHE A 304 -13.95 -3.58 26.61
N ILE A 305 -15.18 -3.51 27.12
CA ILE A 305 -15.60 -4.31 28.30
C ILE A 305 -15.45 -5.81 28.02
N GLN A 306 -15.89 -6.28 26.85
CA GLN A 306 -15.77 -7.69 26.48
C GLN A 306 -14.32 -8.16 26.47
N THR A 307 -13.43 -7.38 25.86
CA THR A 307 -11.98 -7.70 25.80
C THR A 307 -11.37 -7.71 27.21
N ALA A 308 -11.66 -6.69 28.02
CA ALA A 308 -11.15 -6.58 29.38
C ALA A 308 -11.64 -7.74 30.27
N SER A 309 -12.94 -8.07 30.21
CA SER A 309 -13.51 -9.18 30.96
C SER A 309 -12.88 -10.52 30.53
N ALA A 310 -12.77 -10.76 29.23
CA ALA A 310 -12.19 -11.99 28.71
C ALA A 310 -10.70 -12.17 29.10
N LEU A 311 -9.94 -11.07 29.16
CA LEU A 311 -8.56 -11.11 29.66
C LEU A 311 -8.49 -11.33 31.16
N LYS A 312 -9.40 -10.72 31.94
CA LYS A 312 -9.44 -10.87 33.40
C LYS A 312 -9.77 -12.29 33.81
N ASP A 313 -10.73 -12.91 33.15
CA ASP A 313 -11.24 -14.23 33.50
C ASP A 313 -10.47 -15.38 32.78
N ASP A 314 -9.42 -15.05 32.02
CA ASP A 314 -8.69 -15.99 31.14
C ASP A 314 -9.62 -16.77 30.18
N SER A 315 -10.72 -16.12 29.81
CA SER A 315 -11.73 -16.69 28.91
C SER A 315 -11.58 -16.23 27.45
N TYR A 316 -10.54 -15.43 27.16
CA TYR A 316 -10.26 -15.00 25.78
C TYR A 316 -10.01 -16.23 24.90
N ASN A 317 -10.84 -16.40 23.88
CA ASN A 317 -10.73 -17.56 22.98
C ASN A 317 -9.31 -17.64 22.40
N LYS A 318 -8.64 -18.78 22.55
CA LYS A 318 -7.24 -18.94 22.14
C LYS A 318 -7.03 -18.74 20.65
N TRP A 319 -7.99 -19.17 19.81
CA TRP A 319 -7.99 -18.93 18.37
C TRP A 319 -8.07 -17.44 18.04
N GLU A 320 -9.00 -16.73 18.68
CA GLU A 320 -9.12 -15.28 18.51
C GLU A 320 -7.87 -14.55 18.99
N LYS A 321 -7.37 -14.88 20.17
CA LYS A 321 -6.20 -14.25 20.79
C LYS A 321 -4.94 -14.39 19.92
N GLU A 322 -4.72 -15.58 19.33
CA GLU A 322 -3.56 -15.93 18.50
C GLU A 322 -3.38 -14.96 17.31
N PHE A 323 -4.48 -14.52 16.70
CA PHE A 323 -4.44 -13.66 15.53
C PHE A 323 -4.79 -12.19 15.80
N ARG A 324 -5.48 -11.90 16.89
CA ARG A 324 -5.86 -10.53 17.25
C ARG A 324 -4.76 -9.75 17.96
N ILE A 325 -3.94 -10.42 18.76
CA ILE A 325 -2.86 -9.81 19.55
C ILE A 325 -1.53 -10.34 19.02
N ARG A 326 -0.80 -9.51 18.26
CA ARG A 326 0.44 -9.96 17.61
C ARG A 326 1.53 -8.90 17.62
N GLU A 327 2.77 -9.36 17.57
CA GLU A 327 3.92 -8.54 17.23
C GLU A 327 4.27 -8.71 15.76
N TYR A 328 4.40 -7.60 15.05
CA TYR A 328 4.73 -7.56 13.64
C TYR A 328 6.17 -7.13 13.44
N CYS A 329 6.94 -7.98 12.77
CA CYS A 329 8.35 -7.72 12.49
C CYS A 329 8.52 -6.79 11.28
N PRO A 330 9.63 -6.01 11.25
CA PRO A 330 9.96 -5.22 10.08
C PRO A 330 10.42 -6.10 8.91
N TYR A 331 10.05 -5.68 7.71
CA TYR A 331 10.57 -6.19 6.45
C TYR A 331 11.28 -5.07 5.68
N SER A 332 12.19 -5.44 4.81
CA SER A 332 12.94 -4.47 4.03
C SER A 332 12.04 -3.77 2.99
N SER A 333 12.48 -2.63 2.48
CA SER A 333 11.82 -1.97 1.35
C SER A 333 11.99 -2.81 0.09
N ALA A 334 10.89 -3.43 -0.37
CA ALA A 334 10.91 -4.29 -1.54
C ALA A 334 11.26 -3.52 -2.82
N ASP A 335 10.83 -2.25 -2.94
CA ASP A 335 11.17 -1.37 -4.07
C ASP A 335 12.67 -1.01 -4.08
N GLU A 336 13.24 -0.65 -2.92
CA GLU A 336 14.67 -0.33 -2.81
C GLU A 336 15.56 -1.53 -3.20
N TRP A 337 15.18 -2.73 -2.72
CA TRP A 337 15.95 -3.93 -3.03
C TRP A 337 15.74 -4.43 -4.47
N ALA A 338 14.55 -4.26 -5.03
CA ALA A 338 14.32 -4.55 -6.44
C ALA A 338 15.25 -3.71 -7.33
N ASP A 339 15.39 -2.41 -7.02
CA ASP A 339 16.35 -1.57 -7.72
C ASP A 339 17.79 -2.04 -7.50
N LYS A 340 18.23 -2.21 -6.24
CA LYS A 340 19.62 -2.62 -5.93
C LYS A 340 20.01 -3.94 -6.59
N LEU A 341 19.12 -4.91 -6.64
CA LEU A 341 19.38 -6.24 -7.17
C LEU A 341 19.06 -6.37 -8.66
N MET A 342 18.48 -5.35 -9.30
CA MET A 342 17.95 -5.41 -10.65
C MET A 342 16.98 -6.60 -10.81
N THR A 343 16.02 -6.69 -9.89
CA THR A 343 14.94 -7.68 -9.91
C THR A 343 13.59 -6.98 -10.09
N ARG A 344 12.52 -7.73 -10.31
CA ARG A 344 11.19 -7.23 -9.98
C ARG A 344 11.05 -7.17 -8.46
N LYS A 345 10.13 -6.35 -8.01
CA LYS A 345 9.76 -6.24 -6.61
C LYS A 345 9.27 -7.58 -6.07
N TYR A 346 9.75 -7.99 -4.89
CA TYR A 346 9.15 -9.06 -4.09
C TYR A 346 7.82 -8.55 -3.48
N GLY A 347 7.22 -9.26 -2.53
CA GLY A 347 6.01 -8.78 -1.89
C GLY A 347 6.26 -7.64 -0.88
N ASP A 348 5.23 -6.84 -0.58
CA ASP A 348 5.16 -5.94 0.57
C ASP A 348 4.23 -6.48 1.65
N LEU A 349 3.57 -7.60 1.40
CA LEU A 349 2.50 -8.16 2.21
C LEU A 349 3.03 -9.29 3.11
N ASP A 350 4.15 -9.02 3.76
CA ASP A 350 4.88 -10.03 4.55
C ASP A 350 4.22 -10.34 5.89
N ASN A 351 3.33 -9.46 6.38
CA ASN A 351 2.70 -9.57 7.70
C ASN A 351 1.16 -9.73 7.61
N PRO A 352 0.62 -10.90 7.26
CA PRO A 352 -0.81 -11.15 7.34
C PRO A 352 -1.29 -11.10 8.78
N THR A 353 -2.49 -10.56 9.00
CA THR A 353 -3.13 -10.56 10.32
C THR A 353 -3.89 -11.86 10.60
N GLY A 354 -4.32 -12.58 9.56
CA GLY A 354 -5.26 -13.68 9.68
C GLY A 354 -6.69 -13.22 9.99
N ILE A 355 -6.96 -11.93 9.81
CA ILE A 355 -8.28 -11.31 10.02
C ILE A 355 -8.78 -10.77 8.68
N TYR A 356 -10.01 -11.09 8.31
CA TYR A 356 -10.68 -10.50 7.18
C TYR A 356 -11.86 -9.62 7.62
N VAL A 357 -12.21 -8.68 6.77
CA VAL A 357 -13.28 -7.70 6.99
C VAL A 357 -14.21 -7.69 5.79
N ASN A 358 -15.46 -7.26 5.97
CA ASN A 358 -16.37 -6.97 4.87
C ASN A 358 -16.31 -5.47 4.57
N GLU A 359 -16.71 -5.11 3.34
CA GLU A 359 -16.91 -3.71 2.98
C GLU A 359 -17.89 -3.04 3.96
N GLY A 360 -17.50 -1.86 4.47
CA GLY A 360 -18.25 -1.10 5.46
C GLY A 360 -18.00 -1.50 6.91
N ASP A 361 -17.25 -2.57 7.19
CA ASP A 361 -16.90 -2.92 8.57
C ASP A 361 -16.02 -1.83 9.20
N GLU A 362 -16.39 -1.40 10.40
CA GLU A 362 -15.55 -0.53 11.24
C GLU A 362 -14.60 -1.39 12.06
N VAL A 363 -13.30 -1.11 11.95
CA VAL A 363 -12.25 -1.87 12.63
C VAL A 363 -11.46 -0.95 13.53
N VAL A 364 -11.33 -1.33 14.80
CA VAL A 364 -10.42 -0.69 15.74
C VAL A 364 -9.09 -1.41 15.70
N VAL A 365 -8.02 -0.63 15.61
CA VAL A 365 -6.64 -1.12 15.61
C VAL A 365 -5.87 -0.39 16.70
N LEU A 366 -5.43 -1.13 17.69
CA LEU A 366 -4.63 -0.62 18.80
C LEU A 366 -3.16 -0.87 18.50
N VAL A 367 -2.38 0.18 18.43
CA VAL A 367 -0.98 0.14 18.02
C VAL A 367 -0.10 0.53 19.20
N GLY A 368 0.85 -0.34 19.53
CA GLY A 368 1.87 -0.07 20.53
C GLY A 368 2.92 0.92 20.04
N ASN A 369 4.06 0.95 20.74
CA ASN A 369 5.17 1.82 20.37
C ASN A 369 5.66 1.47 18.94
N THR A 370 5.64 2.44 18.04
CA THR A 370 6.13 2.30 16.66
C THR A 370 7.63 2.50 16.54
N HIS A 371 8.32 2.88 17.61
CA HIS A 371 9.75 3.22 17.61
C HIS A 371 10.11 4.29 16.55
N GLY A 372 9.16 5.18 16.25
CA GLY A 372 9.30 6.20 15.22
C GLY A 372 9.16 5.69 13.78
N GLN A 373 8.75 4.43 13.59
CA GLN A 373 8.58 3.84 12.27
C GLN A 373 7.17 4.11 11.71
N SER A 374 7.06 4.24 10.40
CA SER A 374 5.77 4.37 9.71
C SER A 374 5.20 2.99 9.42
N ILE A 375 3.95 2.77 9.85
CA ILE A 375 3.20 1.54 9.61
C ILE A 375 1.81 1.83 9.06
N SER A 376 1.23 0.85 8.38
CA SER A 376 -0.13 0.92 7.87
C SER A 376 -0.77 -0.46 7.85
N ILE A 377 -2.08 -0.51 7.65
CA ILE A 377 -2.80 -1.73 7.28
C ILE A 377 -3.26 -1.61 5.84
N GLN A 378 -3.05 -2.64 5.05
CA GLN A 378 -3.63 -2.78 3.73
C GLN A 378 -4.74 -3.83 3.75
N ASN A 379 -5.89 -3.51 3.17
CA ASN A 379 -6.97 -4.43 2.92
C ASN A 379 -6.79 -5.03 1.52
N ILE A 380 -6.56 -6.33 1.43
CA ILE A 380 -6.45 -7.04 0.15
C ILE A 380 -7.83 -7.53 -0.25
N GLY A 381 -8.39 -6.96 -1.30
CA GLY A 381 -9.70 -7.32 -1.81
C GLY A 381 -9.82 -8.72 -2.37
N GLU A 382 -11.05 -9.17 -2.51
CA GLU A 382 -11.35 -10.39 -3.25
C GLU A 382 -11.18 -10.14 -4.74
N GLU A 383 -10.46 -11.01 -5.42
CA GLU A 383 -10.41 -10.98 -6.87
C GLU A 383 -11.76 -11.41 -7.44
N THR A 384 -12.37 -10.52 -8.20
CA THR A 384 -13.69 -10.76 -8.81
C THR A 384 -13.60 -11.04 -10.30
N SER A 385 -12.43 -10.94 -10.90
CA SER A 385 -12.37 -10.87 -12.34
C SER A 385 -11.41 -11.84 -13.02
N LYS A 386 -11.43 -11.82 -14.27
CA LYS A 386 -11.01 -12.84 -15.22
C LYS A 386 -9.80 -12.35 -16.02
N GLY A 387 -8.57 -12.69 -15.63
CA GLY A 387 -7.40 -12.46 -16.48
C GLY A 387 -6.24 -11.69 -15.86
N TYR A 388 -5.21 -11.43 -16.66
CA TYR A 388 -3.93 -10.87 -16.25
C TYR A 388 -3.97 -9.49 -15.59
N ALA A 389 -4.99 -8.72 -15.85
CA ALA A 389 -5.07 -7.31 -15.45
C ALA A 389 -5.42 -7.08 -13.98
N GLN A 390 -5.47 -8.15 -13.18
CA GLN A 390 -5.98 -8.02 -11.83
C GLN A 390 -4.92 -7.88 -10.79
N THR A 391 -4.23 -6.83 -10.99
CA THR A 391 -3.49 -6.12 -9.96
C THR A 391 -4.40 -5.41 -8.95
N SER A 392 -5.71 -5.42 -9.17
CA SER A 392 -6.70 -4.72 -8.36
C SER A 392 -7.07 -5.39 -7.03
N VAL A 393 -6.46 -6.52 -6.69
CA VAL A 393 -6.53 -7.04 -5.32
C VAL A 393 -5.84 -6.13 -4.30
N ASN A 394 -5.03 -5.18 -4.76
CA ASN A 394 -4.54 -4.12 -3.89
C ASN A 394 -5.71 -3.25 -3.48
N GLY A 395 -6.07 -3.35 -2.21
CA GLY A 395 -7.07 -2.50 -1.62
C GLY A 395 -6.50 -1.25 -1.00
N ASP A 396 -7.35 -0.57 -0.27
CA ASP A 396 -6.98 0.65 0.42
C ASP A 396 -5.92 0.41 1.49
N ILE A 397 -5.07 1.40 1.65
CA ILE A 397 -4.04 1.44 2.69
C ILE A 397 -4.46 2.48 3.72
N TYR A 398 -4.50 2.06 4.97
CA TYR A 398 -4.85 2.88 6.13
C TYR A 398 -3.59 3.12 6.96
N PRO A 399 -3.04 4.35 6.97
CA PRO A 399 -1.90 4.67 7.82
C PRO A 399 -2.29 4.56 9.29
N LEU A 400 -1.38 4.06 10.13
CA LEU A 400 -1.60 3.86 11.55
C LEU A 400 -0.68 4.77 12.37
N LYS A 401 -1.21 5.30 13.46
CA LYS A 401 -0.45 5.99 14.52
C LYS A 401 -0.44 5.15 15.79
N GLU A 402 0.50 5.43 16.69
CA GLU A 402 0.47 4.86 18.06
C GLU A 402 -0.85 5.17 18.73
N GLY A 403 -1.36 4.22 19.53
CA GLY A 403 -2.62 4.35 20.21
C GLY A 403 -3.80 3.78 19.45
N VAL A 404 -4.96 4.40 19.60
CA VAL A 404 -6.22 3.93 19.05
C VAL A 404 -6.41 4.47 17.63
N ASN A 405 -6.60 3.54 16.68
CA ASN A 405 -6.96 3.84 15.29
C ASN A 405 -8.34 3.23 15.00
N LYS A 406 -9.12 3.91 14.19
CA LYS A 406 -10.39 3.41 13.65
C LYS A 406 -10.37 3.54 12.15
N LEU A 407 -10.68 2.47 11.45
CA LEU A 407 -10.78 2.46 9.99
C LEU A 407 -12.13 1.89 9.55
N THR A 408 -12.61 2.31 8.41
CA THR A 408 -13.77 1.71 7.73
C THR A 408 -13.26 0.99 6.50
N ALA A 409 -13.50 -0.31 6.43
CA ALA A 409 -13.07 -1.13 5.30
C ALA A 409 -13.85 -0.72 4.04
N LYS A 410 -13.14 -0.31 2.97
CA LYS A 410 -13.75 0.08 1.69
C LYS A 410 -14.02 -1.10 0.78
N GLN A 411 -13.54 -2.29 1.13
CA GLN A 411 -13.79 -3.53 0.40
C GLN A 411 -13.68 -4.74 1.31
N THR A 412 -14.32 -5.84 0.91
CA THR A 412 -14.16 -7.13 1.59
C THR A 412 -12.77 -7.70 1.31
N GLY A 413 -12.04 -8.13 2.35
CA GLY A 413 -10.70 -8.69 2.18
C GLY A 413 -9.93 -8.94 3.45
N MET A 414 -8.77 -9.59 3.31
CA MET A 414 -7.85 -9.83 4.42
C MET A 414 -6.98 -8.61 4.71
N LEU A 415 -6.72 -8.36 5.98
CA LEU A 415 -5.86 -7.29 6.45
C LEU A 415 -4.40 -7.76 6.54
N PHE A 416 -3.49 -6.93 6.04
CA PHE A 416 -2.04 -7.10 6.16
C PHE A 416 -1.42 -5.87 6.80
N VAL A 417 -0.51 -6.06 7.74
CA VAL A 417 0.27 -4.95 8.31
C VAL A 417 1.45 -4.65 7.40
N MET A 418 1.54 -3.42 6.95
CA MET A 418 2.64 -2.91 6.12
C MET A 418 3.68 -2.28 7.03
N TYR A 419 4.73 -3.03 7.33
CA TYR A 419 5.86 -2.57 8.13
C TYR A 419 7.16 -2.81 7.35
N ASN A 420 7.44 -1.94 6.40
CA ASN A 420 8.63 -2.01 5.54
C ASN A 420 9.56 -0.85 5.87
N THR A 421 10.80 -1.17 6.22
CA THR A 421 11.83 -0.19 6.62
C THR A 421 13.21 -0.78 6.39
N ASN A 422 14.26 -0.02 6.66
CA ASN A 422 15.61 -0.57 6.71
C ASN A 422 15.76 -1.48 7.94
N ILE A 423 15.74 -2.79 7.72
CA ILE A 423 15.86 -3.80 8.80
C ILE A 423 17.21 -3.81 9.53
N GLN A 424 18.21 -3.05 9.05
CA GLN A 424 19.47 -2.81 9.74
C GLN A 424 19.38 -1.62 10.73
N ASN A 425 18.28 -0.86 10.69
CA ASN A 425 18.04 0.21 11.65
C ASN A 425 17.76 -0.40 13.03
N PRO A 426 18.50 -0.06 14.10
CA PRO A 426 18.25 -0.55 15.44
C PRO A 426 16.87 -0.17 16.00
N ASP A 427 16.24 0.89 15.47
CA ASP A 427 14.88 1.32 15.83
C ASP A 427 13.79 0.53 15.10
N ALA A 428 14.15 -0.31 14.12
CA ALA A 428 13.22 -1.20 13.45
C ALA A 428 12.92 -2.43 14.35
N GLN A 429 12.19 -2.20 15.44
CA GLN A 429 11.81 -3.22 16.40
C GLN A 429 10.40 -3.76 16.09
N PRO A 430 10.05 -4.98 16.52
CA PRO A 430 8.69 -5.50 16.41
C PRO A 430 7.67 -4.56 17.04
N ILE A 431 6.53 -4.37 16.38
CA ILE A 431 5.44 -3.50 16.83
C ILE A 431 4.25 -4.37 17.21
N LYS A 432 3.78 -4.24 18.47
CA LYS A 432 2.60 -4.92 18.95
C LYS A 432 1.34 -4.23 18.42
N ILE A 433 0.46 -5.00 17.81
CA ILE A 433 -0.84 -4.55 17.33
C ILE A 433 -1.92 -5.49 17.89
N HIS A 434 -3.02 -4.90 18.33
CA HIS A 434 -4.21 -5.63 18.72
C HIS A 434 -5.41 -5.13 17.92
N ILE A 435 -6.10 -6.05 17.26
CA ILE A 435 -7.40 -5.82 16.63
C ILE A 435 -8.46 -6.46 17.54
N PRO A 436 -9.13 -5.72 18.43
CA PRO A 436 -9.99 -6.27 19.47
C PRO A 436 -11.17 -7.09 18.93
N LEU A 437 -11.82 -7.82 19.82
CA LEU A 437 -13.08 -8.51 19.54
C LEU A 437 -14.10 -7.52 18.94
N GLY A 438 -14.80 -7.94 17.88
CA GLY A 438 -15.71 -7.08 17.13
C GLY A 438 -15.05 -6.44 15.88
N GLY A 439 -13.72 -6.41 15.77
CA GLY A 439 -12.99 -5.95 14.58
C GLY A 439 -12.72 -7.09 13.59
N GLY A 440 -13.51 -7.23 12.53
CA GLY A 440 -13.37 -8.28 11.52
C GLY A 440 -13.53 -9.72 12.07
N LYS A 441 -13.25 -10.70 11.23
CA LYS A 441 -13.32 -12.13 11.59
C LYS A 441 -11.96 -12.79 11.45
N VAL A 442 -11.62 -13.67 12.40
CA VAL A 442 -10.38 -14.45 12.37
C VAL A 442 -10.56 -15.66 11.45
N CYS A 443 -9.80 -15.72 10.37
CA CYS A 443 -9.65 -16.89 9.51
C CYS A 443 -8.30 -17.61 9.72
N GLY A 444 -7.34 -16.94 10.39
CA GLY A 444 -5.99 -17.45 10.64
C GLY A 444 -5.12 -17.52 9.39
N PHE A 445 -3.88 -17.94 9.60
CA PHE A 445 -2.90 -18.27 8.56
C PHE A 445 -1.91 -19.32 9.11
N PHE A 446 -1.12 -19.93 8.24
CA PHE A 446 -0.01 -20.79 8.65
C PHE A 446 1.32 -20.10 8.39
N SER A 447 2.23 -20.15 9.36
CA SER A 447 3.62 -19.69 9.25
C SER A 447 4.56 -20.82 9.61
N LEU A 448 5.50 -21.16 8.72
CA LEU A 448 6.53 -22.15 9.00
C LEU A 448 7.32 -21.83 10.26
N LYS A 449 7.63 -20.56 10.49
CA LYS A 449 8.39 -20.09 11.66
C LYS A 449 7.62 -20.30 12.97
N GLU A 450 6.32 -20.10 12.99
CA GLU A 450 5.51 -20.08 14.20
C GLU A 450 4.85 -21.44 14.48
N HIS A 451 4.31 -22.07 13.44
CA HIS A 451 3.43 -23.24 13.57
C HIS A 451 4.14 -24.58 13.36
N GLN A 452 5.17 -24.62 12.55
CA GLN A 452 6.21 -25.64 12.39
C GLN A 452 5.76 -27.09 12.07
N THR A 453 4.47 -27.42 12.14
CA THR A 453 3.97 -28.80 11.95
C THR A 453 2.80 -28.92 10.97
N ASN A 454 2.67 -30.09 10.35
CA ASN A 454 1.55 -30.42 9.47
C ASN A 454 0.23 -30.53 10.25
N GLU A 455 0.28 -30.96 11.52
CA GLU A 455 -0.89 -31.05 12.41
C GLU A 455 -1.47 -29.63 12.64
N LYS A 456 -0.60 -28.66 12.96
CA LYS A 456 -1.05 -27.28 13.18
C LYS A 456 -1.57 -26.67 11.88
N TYR A 457 -0.92 -26.91 10.75
CA TYR A 457 -1.45 -26.49 9.45
C TYR A 457 -2.87 -27.04 9.21
N LYS A 458 -3.05 -28.35 9.46
CA LYS A 458 -4.38 -28.99 9.28
C LYS A 458 -5.42 -28.35 10.21
N GLU A 459 -5.09 -28.10 11.47
CA GLU A 459 -5.97 -27.41 12.42
C GLU A 459 -6.38 -26.03 11.86
N LEU A 460 -5.39 -25.22 11.41
CA LEU A 460 -5.59 -23.87 10.95
C LEU A 460 -6.45 -23.82 9.67
N ILE A 461 -6.09 -24.61 8.66
CA ILE A 461 -6.82 -24.63 7.38
C ILE A 461 -8.23 -25.21 7.50
N ASP A 462 -8.46 -26.12 8.46
CA ASP A 462 -9.79 -26.68 8.74
C ASP A 462 -10.72 -25.66 9.42
N LYS A 463 -10.18 -24.76 10.22
CA LYS A 463 -10.91 -23.69 10.90
C LYS A 463 -11.14 -22.46 10.02
N ALA A 464 -10.30 -22.25 9.01
CA ALA A 464 -10.41 -21.11 8.12
C ALA A 464 -11.76 -21.12 7.37
N ASP A 465 -12.42 -19.98 7.34
CA ASP A 465 -13.73 -19.78 6.73
C ASP A 465 -13.77 -18.72 5.62
N TYR A 466 -12.60 -18.11 5.33
CA TYR A 466 -12.47 -17.11 4.29
C TYR A 466 -12.10 -17.73 2.93
N LYS A 467 -12.34 -16.99 1.84
CA LYS A 467 -12.05 -17.41 0.46
C LYS A 467 -10.59 -17.75 0.21
N TYR A 468 -9.68 -17.01 0.84
CA TYR A 468 -8.24 -17.19 0.74
C TYR A 468 -7.62 -17.59 2.06
N PHE A 469 -6.52 -18.33 2.00
CA PHE A 469 -5.73 -18.71 3.16
C PHE A 469 -4.26 -18.42 2.88
N CYS A 470 -3.57 -17.89 3.88
CA CYS A 470 -2.16 -17.49 3.76
C CYS A 470 -1.27 -18.58 4.36
N VAL A 471 -0.22 -18.96 3.62
CA VAL A 471 0.83 -19.89 4.07
C VAL A 471 2.18 -19.20 3.86
N ILE A 472 2.96 -19.06 4.94
CA ILE A 472 4.24 -18.36 4.95
C ILE A 472 5.37 -19.37 5.08
N GLY A 473 6.25 -19.45 4.09
CA GLY A 473 7.52 -20.18 4.11
C GLY A 473 8.67 -19.28 4.60
N ASN A 474 9.90 -19.61 4.19
CA ASN A 474 11.08 -18.78 4.47
C ASN A 474 11.33 -17.70 3.40
N ALA A 475 10.87 -17.93 2.16
CA ALA A 475 11.07 -17.03 1.03
C ALA A 475 9.80 -16.81 0.21
N ILE A 476 8.73 -17.55 0.48
CA ILE A 476 7.46 -17.51 -0.23
C ILE A 476 6.28 -17.24 0.70
N ILE A 477 5.32 -16.46 0.23
CA ILE A 477 3.97 -16.41 0.79
C ILE A 477 2.99 -16.92 -0.26
N LEU A 478 2.21 -17.94 0.11
CA LEU A 478 1.15 -18.51 -0.72
C LEU A 478 -0.20 -17.98 -0.21
N TYR A 479 -0.75 -16.96 -0.86
CA TYR A 479 -2.09 -16.41 -0.61
C TYR A 479 -3.06 -17.03 -1.57
N PHE A 480 -3.47 -18.27 -1.26
CA PHE A 480 -4.16 -19.14 -2.18
C PHE A 480 -5.62 -19.37 -1.81
N HIS A 481 -6.41 -19.68 -2.82
CA HIS A 481 -7.81 -20.02 -2.69
C HIS A 481 -7.98 -21.19 -1.71
N HIS A 482 -8.62 -20.94 -0.57
CA HIS A 482 -8.69 -21.84 0.58
C HIS A 482 -9.15 -23.26 0.21
N LYS A 483 -10.28 -23.39 -0.49
CA LYS A 483 -10.85 -24.71 -0.83
C LYS A 483 -9.92 -25.54 -1.72
N GLN A 484 -9.27 -24.91 -2.70
CA GLN A 484 -8.35 -25.56 -3.62
C GLN A 484 -7.02 -25.89 -2.97
N LEU A 485 -6.50 -25.00 -2.13
CA LEU A 485 -5.31 -25.25 -1.33
C LEU A 485 -5.54 -26.47 -0.42
N LYS A 486 -6.63 -26.50 0.32
CA LYS A 486 -7.00 -27.61 1.19
C LYS A 486 -7.20 -28.92 0.41
N ALA A 487 -7.79 -28.87 -0.79
CA ALA A 487 -7.95 -30.05 -1.65
C ALA A 487 -6.61 -30.52 -2.25
N ALA A 488 -5.71 -29.60 -2.59
CA ALA A 488 -4.38 -29.91 -3.11
C ALA A 488 -3.46 -30.50 -2.03
N VAL A 489 -3.44 -29.88 -0.86
CA VAL A 489 -2.56 -30.22 0.27
C VAL A 489 -3.41 -30.26 1.55
N PRO A 490 -4.13 -31.35 1.80
CA PRO A 490 -4.98 -31.45 2.99
C PRO A 490 -4.18 -31.60 4.30
N TYR A 491 -2.90 -31.95 4.24
CA TYR A 491 -2.05 -32.22 5.41
C TYR A 491 -0.59 -31.81 5.23
N ASP A 492 0.13 -32.30 4.22
CA ASP A 492 1.59 -32.19 4.09
C ASP A 492 2.03 -30.85 3.45
N ILE A 493 1.76 -29.76 4.15
CA ILE A 493 2.17 -28.40 3.69
C ILE A 493 3.68 -28.18 3.78
N LEU A 494 4.34 -28.79 4.76
CA LEU A 494 5.77 -28.59 4.98
C LEU A 494 6.59 -29.03 3.76
N SER A 495 6.26 -30.17 3.16
CA SER A 495 6.92 -30.61 1.91
C SER A 495 6.68 -29.65 0.75
N SER A 496 5.51 -29.04 0.66
CA SER A 496 5.21 -28.05 -0.39
C SER A 496 6.03 -26.76 -0.19
N ILE A 497 6.04 -26.24 1.03
CA ILE A 497 6.80 -25.00 1.37
C ILE A 497 8.30 -25.23 1.13
N GLU A 498 8.85 -26.38 1.55
CA GLU A 498 10.25 -26.71 1.31
C GLU A 498 10.62 -26.63 -0.17
N LEU A 499 9.77 -27.15 -1.06
CA LEU A 499 10.03 -27.11 -2.50
C LEU A 499 9.99 -25.68 -3.05
N TRP A 500 9.04 -24.87 -2.60
CA TRP A 500 8.91 -23.48 -3.03
C TRP A 500 10.08 -22.62 -2.51
N ASP A 501 10.43 -22.73 -1.23
CA ASP A 501 11.57 -22.04 -0.63
C ASP A 501 12.87 -22.43 -1.35
N ASN A 502 13.06 -23.73 -1.65
CA ASN A 502 14.23 -24.22 -2.40
C ASN A 502 14.30 -23.64 -3.81
N MET A 503 13.19 -23.54 -4.55
CA MET A 503 13.19 -22.94 -5.89
C MET A 503 13.68 -21.50 -5.84
N ILE A 504 13.21 -20.71 -4.87
CA ILE A 504 13.62 -19.32 -4.71
C ILE A 504 15.09 -19.24 -4.28
N GLN A 505 15.50 -20.00 -3.29
CA GLN A 505 16.87 -20.01 -2.78
C GLN A 505 17.87 -20.40 -3.88
N TRP A 506 17.59 -21.42 -4.67
CA TRP A 506 18.48 -21.80 -5.76
C TRP A 506 18.62 -20.71 -6.83
N GLN A 507 17.55 -20.02 -7.14
CA GLN A 507 17.63 -18.90 -8.05
C GLN A 507 18.42 -17.72 -7.44
N GLN A 508 18.32 -17.48 -6.13
CA GLN A 508 19.13 -16.51 -5.41
C GLN A 508 20.62 -16.90 -5.37
N GLU A 509 20.93 -18.19 -5.18
CA GLU A 509 22.29 -18.75 -5.31
C GLU A 509 22.88 -18.45 -6.72
N LEU A 510 22.08 -18.65 -7.76
CA LEU A 510 22.50 -18.35 -9.14
C LEU A 510 22.82 -16.87 -9.35
N MET A 511 22.10 -15.98 -8.66
CA MET A 511 22.33 -14.54 -8.68
C MET A 511 23.48 -14.08 -7.77
N GLY A 512 23.97 -14.94 -6.87
CA GLY A 512 25.01 -14.60 -5.90
C GLY A 512 24.57 -13.55 -4.88
N ILE A 513 23.39 -13.73 -4.29
CA ILE A 513 22.82 -12.77 -3.32
C ILE A 513 22.63 -13.34 -1.89
N GLU A 514 23.28 -14.46 -1.57
CA GLU A 514 23.15 -15.13 -0.27
C GLU A 514 23.69 -14.28 0.90
N ASP A 515 24.58 -13.34 0.62
CA ASP A 515 25.07 -12.37 1.61
C ASP A 515 24.06 -11.25 1.89
N VAL A 516 23.11 -11.03 0.98
CA VAL A 516 22.04 -10.02 1.06
C VAL A 516 20.78 -10.63 1.66
N TYR A 517 20.32 -11.75 1.11
CA TYR A 517 19.11 -12.44 1.55
C TYR A 517 19.44 -13.55 2.56
N PRO A 518 18.77 -13.69 3.70
CA PRO A 518 17.73 -12.79 4.26
C PRO A 518 18.28 -11.70 5.20
N LYS A 519 19.56 -11.40 5.20
CA LYS A 519 20.21 -10.56 6.24
C LYS A 519 19.91 -9.07 6.08
N GLN A 520 19.82 -8.59 4.86
CA GLN A 520 19.59 -7.18 4.54
C GLN A 520 18.25 -6.97 3.84
N MET A 521 17.83 -7.95 3.03
CA MET A 521 16.53 -8.06 2.41
C MET A 521 15.86 -9.34 2.90
N ASN A 522 14.64 -9.24 3.42
CA ASN A 522 13.90 -10.37 4.00
C ASN A 522 12.46 -10.51 3.49
N ASN A 523 12.10 -9.78 2.45
CA ASN A 523 10.77 -9.88 1.84
C ASN A 523 10.56 -11.24 1.19
N HIS A 524 9.32 -11.71 1.24
CA HIS A 524 8.90 -12.92 0.53
C HIS A 524 8.45 -12.60 -0.89
N ILE A 525 8.60 -13.55 -1.81
CA ILE A 525 7.84 -13.53 -3.05
C ILE A 525 6.38 -13.84 -2.71
N PHE A 526 5.46 -12.99 -3.17
CA PHE A 526 4.04 -13.13 -2.87
C PHE A 526 3.31 -13.81 -4.03
N ALA A 527 2.82 -15.04 -3.79
CA ALA A 527 2.11 -15.83 -4.77
C ALA A 527 0.60 -15.82 -4.50
N ILE A 528 -0.19 -15.57 -5.54
CA ILE A 528 -1.67 -15.57 -5.48
C ILE A 528 -2.27 -16.63 -6.40
N SER A 529 -3.51 -17.04 -6.11
CA SER A 529 -4.24 -17.99 -6.96
C SER A 529 -5.51 -17.38 -7.53
N PRO A 530 -5.41 -16.60 -8.63
CA PRO A 530 -6.55 -15.98 -9.27
C PRO A 530 -7.49 -16.99 -9.94
N GLU A 531 -8.71 -16.55 -10.25
CA GLU A 531 -9.70 -17.35 -11.00
C GLU A 531 -9.43 -17.37 -12.51
N GLY A 532 -8.55 -16.50 -13.01
CA GLY A 532 -8.17 -16.40 -14.42
C GLY A 532 -6.67 -16.19 -14.61
N GLY A 533 -6.23 -16.29 -15.89
CA GLY A 533 -4.80 -16.30 -16.20
C GLY A 533 -4.17 -17.64 -15.80
N TYR A 534 -3.31 -18.22 -16.65
CA TYR A 534 -2.75 -19.55 -16.34
C TYR A 534 -1.66 -19.44 -15.27
N MET A 535 -0.53 -18.83 -15.61
CA MET A 535 0.58 -18.49 -14.73
C MET A 535 1.16 -17.17 -15.22
N TRP A 536 1.61 -16.31 -14.32
CA TRP A 536 2.14 -15.00 -14.67
C TRP A 536 2.95 -14.39 -13.51
N ALA A 537 3.83 -13.44 -13.83
CA ALA A 537 4.54 -12.61 -12.87
C ALA A 537 4.35 -11.12 -13.18
N SER A 538 4.23 -10.32 -12.14
CA SER A 538 4.16 -8.86 -12.19
C SER A 538 4.96 -8.23 -11.05
N GLU A 539 4.89 -6.92 -10.91
CA GLU A 539 5.50 -6.25 -9.76
C GLU A 539 4.83 -6.66 -8.45
N GLY A 540 5.64 -7.15 -7.52
CA GLY A 540 5.21 -7.50 -6.17
C GLY A 540 4.44 -8.82 -6.03
N ARG A 541 4.22 -9.60 -7.13
CA ARG A 541 3.51 -10.88 -7.05
C ARG A 541 3.70 -11.79 -8.25
N ILE A 542 3.47 -13.09 -8.01
CA ILE A 542 3.31 -14.10 -9.05
C ILE A 542 1.92 -14.75 -8.92
N GLY A 543 1.33 -15.17 -10.03
CA GLY A 543 -0.03 -15.70 -10.06
C GLY A 543 -0.11 -17.09 -10.68
N PHE A 544 -0.95 -17.94 -10.10
CA PHE A 544 -1.23 -19.31 -10.56
C PHE A 544 -2.72 -19.56 -10.50
N VAL A 545 -3.36 -19.76 -11.63
CA VAL A 545 -4.82 -20.03 -11.63
C VAL A 545 -5.17 -21.13 -10.62
N TYR A 546 -6.20 -20.90 -9.81
CA TYR A 546 -6.53 -21.78 -8.70
C TYR A 546 -6.70 -23.26 -9.07
N THR A 547 -7.00 -23.56 -10.34
CA THR A 547 -7.19 -24.94 -10.85
C THR A 547 -5.89 -25.73 -10.95
N VAL A 548 -4.72 -25.08 -11.00
CA VAL A 548 -3.40 -25.77 -11.10
C VAL A 548 -2.76 -26.03 -9.74
N LEU A 549 -3.36 -25.60 -8.64
CA LEU A 549 -2.74 -25.72 -7.31
C LEU A 549 -2.35 -27.17 -6.96
N GLY A 550 -3.13 -28.16 -7.41
CA GLY A 550 -2.79 -29.58 -7.23
C GLY A 550 -1.46 -29.97 -7.90
N ASP A 551 -1.11 -29.36 -9.03
CA ASP A 551 0.07 -29.70 -9.80
C ASP A 551 1.33 -29.00 -9.25
N ILE A 552 1.18 -27.81 -8.67
CA ILE A 552 2.29 -26.97 -8.21
C ILE A 552 2.55 -27.04 -6.69
N LEU A 553 1.68 -27.72 -5.93
CA LEU A 553 1.84 -27.85 -4.48
C LEU A 553 2.17 -29.27 -4.04
N ARG A 554 1.60 -30.30 -4.69
CA ARG A 554 1.85 -31.69 -4.29
C ARG A 554 3.28 -32.09 -4.64
N LYS A 555 4.08 -32.47 -3.65
CA LYS A 555 5.47 -32.91 -3.83
C LYS A 555 5.64 -33.95 -4.94
N SER A 556 4.80 -34.97 -4.96
CA SER A 556 4.85 -36.04 -5.97
C SER A 556 4.61 -35.55 -7.40
N TYR A 557 3.73 -34.56 -7.58
CA TYR A 557 3.47 -33.97 -8.89
C TYR A 557 4.58 -33.00 -9.30
N LEU A 558 4.98 -32.11 -8.41
CA LEU A 558 6.01 -31.12 -8.67
C LEU A 558 7.36 -31.78 -8.97
N MET A 559 7.72 -32.83 -8.23
CA MET A 559 8.98 -33.55 -8.40
C MET A 559 8.97 -34.55 -9.56
N ALA A 560 7.86 -35.26 -9.80
CA ALA A 560 7.78 -36.35 -10.78
C ALA A 560 7.41 -35.89 -12.20
N SER A 561 6.99 -34.64 -12.37
CA SER A 561 6.54 -34.08 -13.64
C SER A 561 7.26 -32.77 -13.95
N ARG A 562 6.93 -32.17 -15.09
CA ARG A 562 7.45 -30.87 -15.52
C ARG A 562 6.71 -29.70 -14.86
N ASN A 563 5.86 -29.98 -13.87
CA ASN A 563 5.05 -28.95 -13.21
C ASN A 563 5.90 -27.93 -12.44
N SER A 564 7.13 -28.27 -12.07
CA SER A 564 8.09 -27.32 -11.49
C SER A 564 8.56 -26.23 -12.48
N TRP A 565 8.46 -26.46 -13.80
CA TRP A 565 8.88 -25.48 -14.79
C TRP A 565 8.10 -24.15 -14.65
N GLY A 566 6.78 -24.21 -14.62
CA GLY A 566 5.93 -23.02 -14.55
C GLY A 566 6.23 -22.14 -13.30
N PRO A 567 6.15 -22.69 -12.08
CA PRO A 567 6.55 -21.95 -10.89
C PRO A 567 7.97 -21.35 -10.97
N ALA A 568 8.95 -22.15 -11.42
CA ALA A 568 10.33 -21.67 -11.56
C ALA A 568 10.49 -20.58 -12.63
N HIS A 569 9.67 -20.60 -13.69
CA HIS A 569 9.60 -19.61 -14.75
C HIS A 569 9.05 -18.27 -14.22
N GLU A 570 7.96 -18.30 -13.45
CA GLU A 570 7.39 -17.08 -12.87
C GLU A 570 8.30 -16.47 -11.79
N ILE A 571 8.95 -17.30 -10.96
CA ILE A 571 10.00 -16.84 -10.04
C ILE A 571 11.18 -16.27 -10.85
N GLY A 572 11.54 -16.90 -11.98
CA GLY A 572 12.57 -16.42 -12.90
C GLY A 572 12.29 -15.03 -13.44
N HIS A 573 11.04 -14.69 -13.73
CA HIS A 573 10.64 -13.33 -14.11
C HIS A 573 10.91 -12.30 -13.00
N VAL A 574 10.81 -12.71 -11.75
CA VAL A 574 11.17 -11.81 -10.64
C VAL A 574 12.68 -11.55 -10.63
N HIS A 575 13.51 -12.53 -10.95
CA HIS A 575 14.97 -12.50 -10.77
C HIS A 575 15.79 -12.05 -11.99
N GLN A 576 15.23 -12.10 -13.19
CA GLN A 576 15.99 -11.97 -14.46
C GLN A 576 16.52 -10.57 -14.78
N GLY A 577 16.10 -9.52 -14.07
CA GLY A 577 16.27 -8.13 -14.53
C GLY A 577 17.68 -7.75 -14.95
N ALA A 578 18.71 -8.25 -14.26
CA ALA A 578 20.10 -7.96 -14.59
C ALA A 578 20.58 -8.56 -15.94
N ILE A 579 19.89 -9.57 -16.45
CA ILE A 579 20.21 -10.25 -17.72
C ILE A 579 19.06 -10.15 -18.73
N ASN A 580 18.12 -9.25 -18.50
CA ASN A 580 16.96 -9.04 -19.34
C ASN A 580 17.09 -7.72 -20.12
N TRP A 581 16.74 -7.75 -21.39
CA TRP A 581 16.56 -6.58 -22.26
C TRP A 581 15.36 -6.80 -23.17
N ALA A 582 15.00 -5.82 -23.97
CA ALA A 582 13.89 -5.94 -24.90
C ALA A 582 14.04 -7.22 -25.74
N SER A 583 12.96 -7.97 -25.91
CA SER A 583 12.86 -9.27 -26.58
C SER A 583 13.38 -10.51 -25.83
N THR A 584 13.98 -10.39 -24.65
CA THR A 584 14.48 -11.57 -23.91
C THR A 584 13.65 -11.94 -22.68
N THR A 585 12.55 -11.28 -22.44
CA THR A 585 11.74 -11.46 -21.20
C THR A 585 11.33 -12.92 -20.98
N GLU A 586 10.90 -13.62 -22.04
CA GLU A 586 10.47 -15.03 -21.95
C GLU A 586 11.63 -16.03 -22.19
N SER A 587 12.84 -15.55 -22.32
CA SER A 587 14.02 -16.39 -22.54
C SER A 587 15.06 -16.31 -21.43
N SER A 588 15.35 -15.12 -20.91
CA SER A 588 16.33 -14.95 -19.82
C SER A 588 15.84 -15.56 -18.50
N ASN A 589 14.54 -15.53 -18.20
CA ASN A 589 13.95 -16.20 -17.06
C ASN A 589 14.05 -17.74 -17.14
N ASN A 590 14.16 -18.30 -18.34
CA ASN A 590 14.30 -19.75 -18.54
C ASN A 590 15.67 -20.31 -18.12
N LEU A 591 16.69 -19.47 -17.92
CA LEU A 591 17.92 -19.87 -17.23
C LEU A 591 17.58 -20.36 -15.82
N PHE A 592 16.75 -19.62 -15.11
CA PHE A 592 16.33 -19.95 -13.74
C PHE A 592 15.43 -21.20 -13.70
N SER A 593 14.54 -21.36 -14.68
CA SER A 593 13.71 -22.57 -14.81
C SER A 593 14.59 -23.80 -15.02
N ASN A 594 15.54 -23.74 -15.95
CA ASN A 594 16.47 -24.85 -16.24
C ASN A 594 17.33 -25.18 -15.02
N TYR A 595 17.83 -24.16 -14.32
CA TYR A 595 18.61 -24.36 -13.11
C TYR A 595 17.82 -25.01 -12.00
N THR A 596 16.60 -24.58 -11.76
CA THR A 596 15.68 -25.18 -10.77
C THR A 596 15.39 -26.66 -11.10
N ILE A 597 15.07 -26.97 -12.36
CA ILE A 597 14.84 -28.35 -12.83
C ILE A 597 16.08 -29.23 -12.58
N TYR A 598 17.27 -28.70 -12.88
CA TYR A 598 18.52 -29.40 -12.60
C TYR A 598 18.74 -29.65 -11.11
N LYS A 599 18.46 -28.67 -10.27
CA LYS A 599 18.58 -28.79 -8.79
C LYS A 599 17.61 -29.83 -8.23
N PHE A 600 16.45 -30.02 -8.85
CA PHE A 600 15.55 -31.14 -8.54
C PHE A 600 16.06 -32.52 -9.02
N GLY A 601 17.23 -32.59 -9.63
CA GLY A 601 17.80 -33.84 -10.17
C GLY A 601 17.11 -34.32 -11.44
N GLN A 602 16.39 -33.45 -12.14
CA GLN A 602 15.67 -33.75 -13.36
C GLN A 602 16.41 -33.16 -14.59
N ASN A 603 16.12 -33.73 -15.74
CA ASN A 603 16.61 -33.16 -16.99
C ASN A 603 15.66 -32.09 -17.51
N CYS A 604 16.21 -30.96 -17.90
CA CYS A 604 15.45 -29.94 -18.60
C CYS A 604 15.25 -30.36 -20.05
N SER A 605 14.02 -30.59 -20.44
CA SER A 605 13.66 -31.07 -21.77
C SER A 605 13.24 -29.99 -22.75
N ARG A 606 12.96 -28.78 -22.28
CA ARG A 606 12.48 -27.68 -23.12
C ARG A 606 13.66 -27.07 -23.91
N GLY A 607 13.59 -27.19 -25.21
CA GLY A 607 14.58 -26.60 -26.14
C GLY A 607 16.00 -27.18 -26.06
N THR A 608 16.34 -28.03 -25.08
CA THR A 608 17.69 -28.53 -24.87
C THR A 608 17.86 -30.00 -25.14
N GLU A 609 16.79 -30.81 -25.11
CA GLU A 609 16.87 -32.25 -25.25
C GLU A 609 15.96 -32.79 -26.36
N LEU A 610 16.54 -33.71 -27.14
CA LEU A 610 15.89 -34.38 -28.27
C LEU A 610 15.06 -35.59 -27.83
N ALA A 611 15.21 -36.03 -26.57
CA ALA A 611 14.69 -37.31 -26.09
C ALA A 611 13.18 -37.34 -25.85
N VAL A 612 12.50 -36.19 -25.86
CA VAL A 612 11.09 -36.09 -25.56
C VAL A 612 10.29 -35.73 -26.80
N PRO A 613 9.49 -36.63 -27.36
CA PRO A 613 8.77 -36.44 -28.63
C PRO A 613 7.91 -35.18 -28.70
N GLU A 614 7.28 -34.79 -27.60
CA GLU A 614 6.41 -33.61 -27.51
C GLU A 614 7.17 -32.28 -27.72
N TYR A 615 8.49 -32.27 -27.56
CA TYR A 615 9.34 -31.10 -27.80
C TYR A 615 10.07 -31.13 -29.13
N ALA A 616 9.87 -32.15 -29.94
CA ALA A 616 10.53 -32.25 -31.24
C ALA A 616 10.23 -31.05 -32.18
N ALA A 617 9.01 -30.50 -32.07
CA ALA A 617 8.62 -29.29 -32.80
C ALA A 617 9.41 -28.05 -32.34
N ASN A 618 9.59 -27.92 -31.03
CA ASN A 618 10.34 -26.81 -30.42
C ASN A 618 11.81 -26.89 -30.75
N VAL A 619 12.40 -28.09 -30.79
CA VAL A 619 13.79 -28.30 -31.23
C VAL A 619 13.99 -27.88 -32.69
N LYS A 620 13.00 -28.15 -33.57
CA LYS A 620 13.10 -27.67 -34.98
C LYS A 620 13.05 -26.14 -35.05
N LYS A 621 12.14 -25.49 -34.33
CA LYS A 621 12.09 -24.03 -34.29
C LYS A 621 13.39 -23.46 -33.72
N ALA A 622 13.87 -24.01 -32.63
CA ALA A 622 15.11 -23.64 -31.99
C ALA A 622 16.31 -23.76 -32.96
N THR A 623 16.36 -24.81 -33.76
CA THR A 623 17.41 -24.97 -34.77
C THR A 623 17.32 -23.92 -35.87
N LEU A 624 16.14 -23.54 -36.32
CA LEU A 624 15.95 -22.49 -37.32
C LEU A 624 16.39 -21.12 -36.78
N VAL A 625 16.06 -20.78 -35.55
CA VAL A 625 16.48 -19.50 -34.95
C VAL A 625 17.99 -19.48 -34.72
N PHE A 626 18.57 -20.60 -34.25
CA PHE A 626 20.02 -20.75 -34.13
C PHE A 626 20.72 -20.51 -35.47
N ARG A 627 20.21 -21.08 -36.57
CA ARG A 627 20.72 -20.83 -37.91
C ARG A 627 20.65 -19.36 -38.29
N ARG A 628 19.56 -18.66 -38.00
CA ARG A 628 19.47 -17.21 -38.22
C ARG A 628 20.56 -16.46 -37.46
N CYS A 629 20.72 -16.73 -36.17
CA CYS A 629 21.78 -16.08 -35.38
C CYS A 629 23.17 -16.38 -35.94
N VAL A 630 23.46 -17.64 -36.28
CA VAL A 630 24.79 -18.09 -36.77
C VAL A 630 25.02 -17.75 -38.25
N GLU A 631 24.02 -18.00 -39.10
CA GLU A 631 24.17 -17.83 -40.57
C GLU A 631 23.98 -16.39 -40.99
N ASN A 632 23.02 -15.67 -40.38
CA ASN A 632 22.72 -14.28 -40.71
C ASN A 632 23.45 -13.27 -39.82
N LYS A 633 24.18 -13.72 -38.82
CA LYS A 633 24.91 -12.85 -37.88
C LYS A 633 23.98 -11.81 -37.20
N ALA A 634 22.79 -12.21 -36.87
CA ALA A 634 21.78 -11.33 -36.28
C ALA A 634 21.14 -11.98 -35.07
N TRP A 635 21.20 -11.31 -33.94
CA TRP A 635 20.38 -11.64 -32.80
C TRP A 635 18.92 -11.38 -33.18
N CYS A 636 18.09 -12.40 -33.03
CA CYS A 636 16.68 -12.26 -33.37
C CYS A 636 15.97 -11.39 -32.34
N ASP A 637 15.39 -10.29 -32.80
CA ASP A 637 14.55 -9.44 -32.00
C ASP A 637 13.12 -10.00 -31.96
N PHE A 638 12.67 -10.46 -30.78
CA PHE A 638 11.31 -10.96 -30.58
C PHE A 638 10.28 -9.85 -30.34
N GLY A 639 10.70 -8.61 -30.26
CA GLY A 639 9.85 -7.50 -29.85
C GLY A 639 8.62 -7.25 -30.72
N THR A 640 8.62 -7.74 -31.96
CA THR A 640 7.52 -7.49 -32.90
C THR A 640 6.85 -8.74 -33.46
N ASP A 641 7.45 -9.92 -33.33
CA ASP A 641 6.94 -11.12 -33.99
C ASP A 641 7.04 -12.38 -33.10
N TYR A 642 6.40 -12.30 -31.93
CA TYR A 642 6.32 -13.39 -30.95
C TYR A 642 5.68 -14.67 -31.49
N GLN A 643 4.98 -14.60 -32.62
CA GLN A 643 4.18 -15.70 -33.15
C GLN A 643 4.96 -16.77 -33.91
N GLY A 644 6.22 -16.58 -34.18
CA GLY A 644 7.02 -17.51 -35.01
C GLY A 644 8.25 -18.07 -34.36
N GLU A 645 8.76 -17.51 -33.26
CA GLU A 645 10.07 -17.85 -32.73
C GLU A 645 9.97 -18.36 -31.27
N ASP A 646 10.77 -19.37 -30.96
CA ASP A 646 10.73 -20.06 -29.68
C ASP A 646 11.65 -19.37 -28.67
N PRO A 647 11.12 -18.76 -27.57
CA PRO A 647 11.93 -18.11 -26.55
C PRO A 647 12.95 -19.07 -25.90
N GLU A 648 12.68 -20.35 -25.91
CA GLU A 648 13.58 -21.37 -25.37
C GLU A 648 14.89 -21.46 -26.19
N MET A 649 14.91 -20.97 -27.40
CA MET A 649 16.11 -20.91 -28.23
C MET A 649 17.14 -19.94 -27.67
N HIS A 650 16.73 -18.71 -27.34
CA HIS A 650 17.62 -17.73 -26.76
C HIS A 650 18.05 -18.12 -25.33
N ALA A 651 17.19 -18.83 -24.59
CA ALA A 651 17.55 -19.43 -23.31
C ALA A 651 18.76 -20.35 -23.40
N ARG A 652 19.00 -20.99 -24.58
CA ARG A 652 20.15 -21.87 -24.80
C ARG A 652 21.51 -21.15 -24.71
N MET A 653 21.59 -19.89 -25.06
CA MET A 653 22.83 -19.12 -24.92
C MET A 653 23.30 -19.14 -23.46
N ASN A 654 22.40 -18.72 -22.55
CA ASN A 654 22.68 -18.74 -21.13
C ASN A 654 22.90 -20.17 -20.60
N TRP A 655 22.12 -21.14 -21.11
CA TRP A 655 22.21 -22.51 -20.67
C TRP A 655 23.50 -23.20 -21.13
N GLN A 656 24.06 -22.82 -22.31
CA GLN A 656 25.38 -23.27 -22.75
C GLN A 656 26.49 -22.74 -21.85
N LEU A 657 26.45 -21.45 -21.49
CA LEU A 657 27.40 -20.86 -20.55
C LEU A 657 27.31 -21.54 -19.18
N TRP A 658 26.08 -21.79 -18.69
CA TRP A 658 25.88 -22.48 -17.43
C TRP A 658 26.41 -23.90 -17.45
N ASN A 659 26.14 -24.70 -18.50
CA ASN A 659 26.66 -26.06 -18.63
C ASN A 659 28.17 -26.06 -18.65
N TYR A 660 28.80 -25.16 -19.41
CA TYR A 660 30.26 -25.09 -19.55
C TYR A 660 30.90 -24.68 -18.23
N TYR A 661 30.50 -23.55 -17.68
CA TYR A 661 31.17 -23.00 -16.49
C TYR A 661 30.78 -23.72 -15.21
N HIS A 662 29.50 -23.93 -14.98
CA HIS A 662 29.02 -24.49 -13.72
C HIS A 662 29.01 -26.02 -13.74
N ARG A 663 28.27 -26.65 -14.66
CA ARG A 663 28.09 -28.11 -14.68
C ARG A 663 29.37 -28.86 -15.00
N CYS A 664 30.18 -28.37 -15.90
CA CYS A 664 31.52 -28.94 -16.20
C CYS A 664 32.58 -28.51 -15.18
N GLY A 665 32.26 -27.58 -14.30
CA GLY A 665 33.14 -27.18 -13.17
C GLY A 665 34.30 -26.26 -13.56
N TYR A 666 34.28 -25.62 -14.74
CA TYR A 666 35.35 -24.68 -15.11
C TYR A 666 35.34 -23.40 -14.29
N ASN A 667 34.17 -22.86 -14.00
CA ASN A 667 34.00 -21.69 -13.14
C ASN A 667 32.60 -21.67 -12.52
N PRO A 668 32.34 -22.34 -11.39
CA PRO A 668 31.02 -22.35 -10.73
C PRO A 668 30.55 -20.96 -10.28
N GLN A 669 31.45 -19.99 -10.16
CA GLN A 669 31.13 -18.61 -9.79
C GLN A 669 30.85 -17.71 -10.99
N PHE A 670 30.74 -18.25 -12.18
CA PHE A 670 30.51 -17.46 -13.39
C PHE A 670 29.23 -16.62 -13.32
N PHE A 671 28.07 -17.25 -13.10
CA PHE A 671 26.79 -16.51 -13.01
C PHE A 671 26.70 -15.60 -11.78
N PRO A 672 27.02 -16.02 -10.55
CA PRO A 672 27.11 -15.11 -9.40
C PRO A 672 27.93 -13.86 -9.69
N THR A 673 29.11 -14.05 -10.32
CA THR A 673 29.99 -12.94 -10.70
C THR A 673 29.37 -12.08 -11.80
N LEU A 674 28.78 -12.70 -12.83
CA LEU A 674 28.11 -11.99 -13.93
C LEU A 674 26.98 -11.09 -13.40
N PHE A 675 26.08 -11.64 -12.59
CA PHE A 675 25.00 -10.85 -11.99
C PHE A 675 25.53 -9.69 -11.16
N LYS A 676 26.58 -9.91 -10.36
CA LYS A 676 27.25 -8.85 -9.60
C LYS A 676 27.77 -7.75 -10.51
N LEU A 677 28.53 -8.13 -11.54
CA LEU A 677 29.10 -7.18 -12.49
C LEU A 677 28.03 -6.40 -13.26
N MET A 678 26.93 -7.04 -13.63
CA MET A 678 25.79 -6.35 -14.27
C MET A 678 25.16 -5.31 -13.36
N ARG A 679 24.98 -5.62 -12.06
CA ARG A 679 24.50 -4.66 -11.06
C ARG A 679 25.43 -3.47 -10.86
N GLU A 680 26.73 -3.70 -10.88
CA GLU A 680 27.77 -2.66 -10.71
C GLU A 680 27.98 -1.80 -11.96
N ASN A 681 27.62 -2.30 -13.15
CA ASN A 681 27.83 -1.64 -14.45
C ASN A 681 26.50 -1.48 -15.20
N ARG A 682 25.49 -0.92 -14.55
CA ARG A 682 24.15 -0.73 -15.13
C ARG A 682 24.20 0.12 -16.39
N VAL A 683 23.45 -0.29 -17.39
CA VAL A 683 23.19 0.51 -18.58
C VAL A 683 22.00 1.43 -18.29
N SER A 684 22.15 2.70 -18.55
CA SER A 684 21.09 3.71 -18.30
C SER A 684 20.07 3.81 -19.44
N THR A 685 20.30 3.10 -20.54
CA THR A 685 19.47 3.15 -21.73
C THR A 685 18.58 1.90 -21.85
N GLN A 686 17.46 2.05 -22.55
CA GLN A 686 16.59 0.95 -22.95
C GLN A 686 17.01 0.32 -24.30
N ASP A 687 18.13 0.76 -24.88
CA ASP A 687 18.64 0.21 -26.14
C ASP A 687 19.07 -1.26 -25.95
N PRO A 688 18.45 -2.21 -26.67
CA PRO A 688 18.79 -3.62 -26.56
C PRO A 688 20.24 -3.91 -26.93
N GLY A 689 20.80 -3.20 -27.93
CA GLY A 689 22.17 -3.39 -28.39
C GLY A 689 23.21 -3.01 -27.34
N GLU A 690 22.99 -1.89 -26.62
CA GLU A 690 23.86 -1.50 -25.49
C GLU A 690 23.79 -2.51 -24.34
N ASN A 691 22.58 -3.01 -24.02
CA ASN A 691 22.40 -4.04 -23.00
C ASN A 691 23.09 -5.35 -23.39
N GLN A 692 22.98 -5.79 -24.66
CA GLN A 692 23.68 -6.97 -25.20
C GLN A 692 25.19 -6.81 -25.10
N MET A 693 25.73 -5.68 -25.52
CA MET A 693 27.16 -5.40 -25.45
C MET A 693 27.68 -5.35 -24.02
N MET A 694 26.88 -4.77 -23.08
CA MET A 694 27.25 -4.77 -21.67
C MET A 694 27.25 -6.19 -21.11
N TYR A 695 26.21 -6.98 -21.41
CA TYR A 695 26.15 -8.40 -21.05
C TYR A 695 27.37 -9.18 -21.53
N ALA A 696 27.72 -9.08 -22.83
CA ALA A 696 28.87 -9.78 -23.41
C ALA A 696 30.18 -9.38 -22.72
N ARG A 697 30.40 -8.08 -22.48
CA ARG A 697 31.59 -7.57 -21.77
C ARG A 697 31.65 -8.11 -20.33
N MET A 698 30.56 -8.11 -19.61
CA MET A 698 30.52 -8.59 -18.23
C MET A 698 30.66 -10.11 -18.16
N ALA A 699 30.14 -10.84 -19.15
CA ALA A 699 30.35 -12.28 -19.28
C ALA A 699 31.82 -12.63 -19.50
N CYS A 700 32.54 -11.92 -20.40
CA CYS A 700 33.97 -12.08 -20.55
C CYS A 700 34.74 -11.83 -19.25
N ARG A 701 34.37 -10.78 -18.51
CA ARG A 701 34.99 -10.47 -17.22
C ARG A 701 34.69 -11.53 -16.16
N ALA A 702 33.44 -12.01 -16.08
CA ALA A 702 33.03 -13.06 -15.14
C ALA A 702 33.75 -14.39 -15.44
N ALA A 703 33.93 -14.70 -16.71
CA ALA A 703 34.67 -15.88 -17.17
C ALA A 703 36.19 -15.77 -17.00
N ASN A 704 36.71 -14.54 -16.99
CA ASN A 704 38.12 -14.22 -17.17
C ASN A 704 38.67 -14.83 -18.48
N GLU A 705 37.84 -14.84 -19.55
CA GLU A 705 38.12 -15.39 -20.86
C GLU A 705 37.54 -14.49 -21.95
N ASN A 706 38.09 -14.59 -23.16
CA ASN A 706 37.54 -13.93 -24.33
C ASN A 706 36.39 -14.76 -24.93
N LEU A 707 35.17 -14.30 -24.78
CA LEU A 707 33.95 -14.94 -25.30
C LEU A 707 33.43 -14.27 -26.58
N THR A 708 34.25 -13.45 -27.27
CA THR A 708 33.81 -12.71 -28.46
C THR A 708 33.29 -13.68 -29.53
N ASP A 709 34.03 -14.73 -29.86
CA ASP A 709 33.61 -15.74 -30.87
C ASP A 709 32.29 -16.43 -30.50
N PHE A 710 32.07 -16.63 -29.19
CA PHE A 710 30.82 -17.22 -28.71
C PHE A 710 29.65 -16.29 -28.98
N PHE A 711 29.76 -15.01 -28.59
CA PHE A 711 28.70 -14.02 -28.79
C PHE A 711 28.47 -13.66 -30.25
N GLU A 712 29.53 -13.54 -31.06
CA GLU A 712 29.40 -13.36 -32.51
C GLU A 712 28.62 -14.51 -33.16
N ARG A 713 28.83 -15.75 -32.71
CA ARG A 713 28.06 -16.90 -33.19
C ARG A 713 26.62 -16.86 -32.79
N TRP A 714 26.30 -16.19 -31.68
CA TRP A 714 24.93 -15.94 -31.25
C TRP A 714 24.30 -14.70 -31.90
N GLY A 715 25.05 -13.96 -32.70
CA GLY A 715 24.56 -12.82 -33.49
C GLY A 715 24.64 -11.47 -32.76
N PHE A 716 25.48 -11.36 -31.73
CA PHE A 716 25.77 -10.10 -31.02
C PHE A 716 26.63 -9.18 -31.87
#